data_f244132fb524f6989548f6688b4aee39
#
_entry.id   f244132fb524f6989548f6688b4aee39
#
_cell.length_a   1.000
_cell.length_b   1.000
_cell.length_c   1.000
_cell.angle_alpha   90.00
_cell.angle_beta   90.00
_cell.angle_gamma   90.00
#
_symmetry.space_group_name_H-M   'P 1'
#
loop_
_entity.id
_entity.type
_entity.pdbx_description
1 polymer ?
#
loop_
_entity_poly.entity_id
_entity_poly.type
_entity_poly.pdbx_seq_one_letter_code
_entity_poly.pdbx_strand_id
1 'polypeptide(L)'
;MNLDPLHALRSAASRGGSKPAGIKIPESFYSPDGGVPVAVGVASISQLTSKLADYLSPSELKKVREAYRFSDEMHLGQMRMSGEPYISHPIAVAEICADWKLDAQAIMAALLHDVMEDQDVKKDELIERFGAPVATLVDGLSKLDKIEFQSQIEAQAENFRKMLLAMARDVRVILIKLADRLHNMRTLGSMAAEKKRRIARETMEVYVPIAHRLGLNNIYRELQDLSFSHLHPLRYRTLAKAVKAARGNRREVVSKIMESVKNTLHSAAIEAQVFGREKTLFGIYCKMRSKQLSFSQVLDVYGFRIVVDDFAACYVALGTLHALYKPMPGKFKDYIAISKLNGYQSLHTTLIGPYGTPVEFQIRTQEMHRVAESGVAAHWLYKDDEGSLSDLQQRTHTWLQSLLDIQKQTGDSAEFLEHVKVDLFPDSVYVFTPKSKIIALPRGATALDFAYNIHTDVGDQTVATRINHEHAPLRTELRNGDIVEIITSTNSRPSPTWLSFVRTGKARSAIRHHLRTINVAESIELGALLLAQAMALLGLPEIIAPAVAERLLNESSAKSLDELYADIGVGKRMSTLVARHVLGLMEALPSTAAADGDGDEFAGKREPVVINGSEGVAVQLANCCLPIPGDHIVGQQIGRAHV
;
A
#
# COMPACT_ATOMS: atom_id res chain seq x y z
N MET A 1 -25.65 -48.59 18.03
CA MET A 1 -24.24 -48.70 17.63
C MET A 1 -23.64 -47.31 17.60
N ASN A 2 -23.07 -46.90 18.73
CA ASN A 2 -22.37 -45.60 18.87
C ASN A 2 -20.93 -45.79 18.42
N LEU A 3 -20.56 -45.18 17.33
CA LEU A 3 -19.16 -45.07 16.91
C LEU A 3 -18.60 -43.75 17.39
N ASP A 4 -17.69 -43.85 18.34
CA ASP A 4 -16.93 -42.73 18.91
C ASP A 4 -15.95 -42.18 17.85
N PRO A 5 -16.05 -40.87 17.46
CA PRO A 5 -15.19 -40.29 16.42
C PRO A 5 -13.72 -40.16 16.82
N LEU A 6 -13.37 -40.37 18.08
CA LEU A 6 -12.01 -40.17 18.61
C LEU A 6 -11.08 -41.37 18.39
N HIS A 7 -11.63 -42.53 17.98
CA HIS A 7 -10.82 -43.72 17.81
C HIS A 7 -10.14 -43.81 16.42
N ALA A 8 -10.63 -43.08 15.42
CA ALA A 8 -10.05 -43.05 14.06
C ALA A 8 -8.79 -42.19 13.94
N LEU A 9 -8.56 -41.24 14.88
CA LEU A 9 -7.43 -40.34 14.86
C LEU A 9 -6.17 -40.88 15.56
N ARG A 10 -6.25 -41.99 16.27
CA ARG A 10 -5.11 -42.57 16.99
C ARG A 10 -4.24 -43.54 16.18
N SER A 11 -4.66 -43.96 15.00
CA SER A 11 -3.92 -44.96 14.21
C SER A 11 -3.01 -44.43 13.12
N ALA A 12 -2.97 -43.08 12.92
CA ALA A 12 -2.11 -42.43 11.90
C ALA A 12 -0.75 -41.92 12.43
N ALA A 13 -0.47 -42.04 13.73
CA ALA A 13 0.68 -41.41 14.38
C ALA A 13 1.94 -42.27 14.50
N SER A 14 2.09 -43.34 13.70
CA SER A 14 3.28 -44.18 13.76
C SER A 14 3.87 -44.49 12.38
N ARG A 15 4.38 -43.47 11.70
CA ARG A 15 5.43 -43.69 10.67
C ARG A 15 6.49 -42.59 10.87
N GLY A 16 7.67 -43.06 11.36
CA GLY A 16 8.82 -42.20 11.60
C GLY A 16 9.37 -41.61 10.31
N GLY A 17 9.32 -40.31 10.22
CA GLY A 17 10.02 -39.47 9.26
C GLY A 17 11.14 -38.73 9.98
N SER A 18 12.34 -38.76 9.45
CA SER A 18 13.54 -38.08 9.91
C SER A 18 13.25 -36.59 10.12
N LYS A 19 13.62 -36.04 11.29
CA LYS A 19 13.56 -34.63 11.63
C LYS A 19 14.34 -33.79 10.60
N PRO A 20 13.73 -32.85 9.89
CA PRO A 20 14.51 -31.87 9.14
C PRO A 20 15.27 -30.97 10.13
N ALA A 21 16.56 -30.75 9.86
CA ALA A 21 17.41 -29.89 10.64
C ALA A 21 16.76 -28.52 10.81
N GLY A 22 16.60 -28.07 12.06
CA GLY A 22 15.94 -26.81 12.39
C GLY A 22 16.64 -25.64 11.70
N ILE A 23 15.99 -25.07 10.71
CA ILE A 23 16.40 -23.81 10.06
C ILE A 23 16.24 -22.73 11.12
N LYS A 24 17.35 -22.17 11.60
CA LYS A 24 17.34 -20.95 12.40
C LYS A 24 16.75 -19.84 11.55
N ILE A 25 15.48 -19.49 11.79
CA ILE A 25 14.89 -18.27 11.22
C ILE A 25 15.70 -17.09 11.78
N PRO A 26 16.18 -16.16 10.94
CA PRO A 26 16.92 -15.00 11.45
C PRO A 26 16.05 -14.29 12.49
N GLU A 27 16.56 -14.13 13.70
CA GLU A 27 15.99 -13.27 14.73
C GLU A 27 15.83 -11.88 14.10
N SER A 28 14.68 -11.25 14.32
CA SER A 28 14.30 -9.96 13.76
C SER A 28 15.49 -9.00 13.68
N PHE A 29 15.68 -8.35 12.53
CA PHE A 29 16.70 -7.31 12.25
C PHE A 29 16.62 -6.07 13.16
N TYR A 30 15.79 -6.10 14.18
CA TYR A 30 15.72 -5.07 15.20
C TYR A 30 16.65 -5.47 16.36
N SER A 31 17.75 -4.73 16.46
CA SER A 31 18.61 -4.77 17.62
C SER A 31 17.77 -4.62 18.92
N PRO A 32 18.01 -5.40 19.97
CA PRO A 32 17.27 -5.30 21.23
C PRO A 32 17.31 -3.91 21.87
N ASP A 33 18.19 -3.04 21.41
CA ASP A 33 18.46 -1.74 22.01
C ASP A 33 17.73 -0.53 21.40
N GLY A 34 16.81 -0.73 20.42
CA GLY A 34 16.00 0.38 19.87
C GLY A 34 16.83 1.56 19.33
N GLY A 35 18.07 1.31 18.98
CA GLY A 35 18.95 2.27 18.33
C GLY A 35 18.62 2.41 16.84
N VAL A 36 18.95 3.55 16.28
CA VAL A 36 19.16 3.80 14.87
C VAL A 36 19.76 2.55 14.21
N PRO A 37 19.35 2.16 12.98
CA PRO A 37 19.85 0.95 12.32
C PRO A 37 21.32 0.75 12.60
N VAL A 38 21.67 -0.46 13.04
CA VAL A 38 23.06 -0.87 13.28
C VAL A 38 23.87 -0.38 12.08
N ALA A 39 25.01 0.25 12.33
CA ALA A 39 25.95 0.65 11.28
C ALA A 39 26.05 -0.52 10.30
N VAL A 40 25.59 -0.30 9.08
CA VAL A 40 25.64 -1.31 8.02
C VAL A 40 27.12 -1.62 7.87
N GLY A 41 27.57 -2.80 8.30
CA GLY A 41 28.95 -3.23 8.07
C GLY A 41 29.23 -3.19 6.58
N VAL A 42 30.46 -2.85 6.18
CA VAL A 42 30.83 -2.84 4.77
C VAL A 42 30.57 -4.24 4.19
N ALA A 43 29.65 -4.32 3.22
CA ALA A 43 29.29 -5.58 2.58
C ALA A 43 30.53 -6.21 1.91
N SER A 44 30.74 -7.50 2.13
CA SER A 44 31.93 -8.22 1.68
C SER A 44 31.55 -9.33 0.71
N ILE A 45 32.26 -9.39 -0.42
CA ILE A 45 32.09 -10.46 -1.41
C ILE A 45 32.29 -11.86 -0.81
N SER A 46 33.11 -12.00 0.21
CA SER A 46 33.33 -13.27 0.89
C SER A 46 32.07 -13.72 1.66
N GLN A 47 31.40 -12.80 2.36
CA GLN A 47 30.13 -13.06 3.05
C GLN A 47 29.03 -13.39 2.06
N LEU A 48 28.87 -12.62 0.98
CA LEU A 48 27.94 -12.92 -0.09
C LEU A 48 28.19 -14.32 -0.68
N THR A 49 29.44 -14.62 -1.04
CA THR A 49 29.79 -15.92 -1.62
C THR A 49 29.51 -17.08 -0.66
N SER A 50 29.74 -16.91 0.63
CA SER A 50 29.41 -17.92 1.65
C SER A 50 27.91 -18.20 1.70
N LYS A 51 27.07 -17.15 1.73
CA LYS A 51 25.58 -17.29 1.69
C LYS A 51 25.11 -17.98 0.40
N LEU A 52 25.68 -17.62 -0.74
CA LEU A 52 25.29 -18.18 -2.04
C LEU A 52 25.69 -19.65 -2.17
N ALA A 53 26.78 -20.09 -1.53
CA ALA A 53 27.24 -21.47 -1.54
C ALA A 53 26.24 -22.45 -0.90
N ASP A 54 25.32 -21.95 -0.06
CA ASP A 54 24.29 -22.79 0.59
C ASP A 54 23.22 -23.30 -0.41
N TYR A 55 23.07 -22.65 -1.60
CA TYR A 55 21.98 -22.99 -2.53
C TYR A 55 22.32 -22.88 -4.02
N LEU A 56 23.43 -22.24 -4.41
CA LEU A 56 23.88 -22.16 -5.81
C LEU A 56 24.96 -23.22 -6.10
N SER A 57 24.97 -23.71 -7.33
CA SER A 57 26.00 -24.63 -7.81
C SER A 57 27.37 -23.94 -7.94
N PRO A 58 28.49 -24.69 -7.88
CA PRO A 58 29.82 -24.14 -8.09
C PRO A 58 30.02 -23.39 -9.43
N SER A 59 29.32 -23.82 -10.49
CA SER A 59 29.33 -23.18 -11.80
C SER A 59 28.63 -21.82 -11.79
N GLU A 60 27.50 -21.71 -11.08
CA GLU A 60 26.78 -20.44 -10.90
C GLU A 60 27.57 -19.46 -10.03
N LEU A 61 28.19 -19.95 -8.95
CA LEU A 61 29.06 -19.13 -8.11
C LEU A 61 30.24 -18.53 -8.88
N LYS A 62 30.79 -19.28 -9.86
CA LYS A 62 31.84 -18.76 -10.74
C LYS A 62 31.34 -17.57 -11.56
N LYS A 63 30.14 -17.68 -12.17
CA LYS A 63 29.52 -16.59 -12.94
C LYS A 63 29.21 -15.37 -12.08
N VAL A 64 28.71 -15.56 -10.87
CA VAL A 64 28.46 -14.46 -9.91
C VAL A 64 29.76 -13.74 -9.57
N ARG A 65 30.86 -14.46 -9.33
CA ARG A 65 32.17 -13.83 -9.09
C ARG A 65 32.70 -13.05 -10.31
N GLU A 66 32.39 -13.51 -11.51
CA GLU A 66 32.73 -12.80 -12.75
C GLU A 66 31.92 -11.49 -12.88
N ALA A 67 30.61 -11.53 -12.58
CA ALA A 67 29.77 -10.34 -12.54
C ALA A 67 30.25 -9.33 -11.48
N TYR A 68 30.65 -9.81 -10.30
CA TYR A 68 31.26 -8.96 -9.28
C TYR A 68 32.54 -8.28 -9.75
N ARG A 69 33.49 -9.02 -10.36
CA ARG A 69 34.75 -8.46 -10.88
C ARG A 69 34.48 -7.38 -11.92
N PHE A 70 33.57 -7.66 -12.85
CA PHE A 70 33.17 -6.69 -13.87
C PHE A 70 32.57 -5.43 -13.26
N SER A 71 31.66 -5.55 -12.29
CA SER A 71 31.08 -4.40 -11.58
C SER A 71 32.15 -3.60 -10.81
N ASP A 72 33.10 -4.29 -10.15
CA ASP A 72 34.18 -3.67 -9.39
C ASP A 72 35.15 -2.89 -10.31
N GLU A 73 35.47 -3.46 -11.46
CA GLU A 73 36.29 -2.80 -12.52
C GLU A 73 35.59 -1.54 -13.06
N MET A 74 34.30 -1.61 -13.33
CA MET A 74 33.52 -0.47 -13.86
C MET A 74 33.38 0.66 -12.82
N HIS A 75 33.28 0.37 -11.55
CA HIS A 75 33.14 1.37 -10.46
C HIS A 75 34.48 1.70 -9.79
N LEU A 76 35.61 1.32 -10.39
CA LEU A 76 36.92 1.54 -9.78
C LEU A 76 37.19 3.04 -9.54
N GLY A 77 37.54 3.37 -8.28
CA GLY A 77 37.81 4.75 -7.86
C GLY A 77 36.56 5.57 -7.50
N GLN A 78 35.38 5.05 -7.71
CA GLN A 78 34.15 5.72 -7.26
C GLN A 78 33.92 5.52 -5.77
N MET A 79 33.46 6.60 -5.11
CA MET A 79 33.16 6.60 -3.68
C MET A 79 31.71 7.04 -3.44
N ARG A 80 31.06 6.42 -2.49
CA ARG A 80 29.74 6.85 -2.02
C ARG A 80 29.84 8.11 -1.16
N MET A 81 28.71 8.82 -0.99
CA MET A 81 28.62 9.96 -0.07
C MET A 81 28.91 9.59 1.39
N SER A 82 28.85 8.31 1.76
CA SER A 82 29.23 7.76 3.06
C SER A 82 30.75 7.60 3.23
N GLY A 83 31.53 7.76 2.15
CA GLY A 83 32.99 7.56 2.16
C GLY A 83 33.43 6.11 1.89
N GLU A 84 32.53 5.21 1.55
CA GLU A 84 32.81 3.81 1.19
C GLU A 84 33.03 3.65 -0.32
N PRO A 85 33.81 2.65 -0.78
CA PRO A 85 33.89 2.30 -2.21
C PRO A 85 32.50 1.99 -2.76
N TYR A 86 32.22 2.45 -4.00
CA TYR A 86 30.88 2.31 -4.61
C TYR A 86 30.42 0.85 -4.68
N ILE A 87 31.33 -0.08 -4.99
CA ILE A 87 31.05 -1.52 -5.10
C ILE A 87 30.40 -2.14 -3.85
N SER A 88 30.54 -1.51 -2.67
CA SER A 88 29.89 -1.95 -1.43
C SER A 88 28.35 -1.96 -1.57
N HIS A 89 27.81 -1.06 -2.42
CA HIS A 89 26.37 -0.98 -2.67
C HIS A 89 25.83 -2.16 -3.49
N PRO A 90 26.32 -2.47 -4.68
CA PRO A 90 25.89 -3.65 -5.43
C PRO A 90 26.05 -4.96 -4.63
N ILE A 91 27.12 -5.11 -3.83
CA ILE A 91 27.27 -6.27 -2.93
C ILE A 91 26.14 -6.32 -1.92
N ALA A 92 25.83 -5.21 -1.25
CA ALA A 92 24.76 -5.17 -0.25
C ALA A 92 23.37 -5.43 -0.85
N VAL A 93 23.10 -4.94 -2.05
CA VAL A 93 21.88 -5.25 -2.80
C VAL A 93 21.81 -6.73 -3.12
N ALA A 94 22.91 -7.32 -3.60
CA ALA A 94 23.00 -8.76 -3.88
C ALA A 94 22.86 -9.61 -2.59
N GLU A 95 23.36 -9.14 -1.42
CA GLU A 95 23.15 -9.83 -0.14
C GLU A 95 21.69 -9.85 0.28
N ILE A 96 20.94 -8.77 0.08
CA ILE A 96 19.50 -8.73 0.34
C ILE A 96 18.76 -9.70 -0.59
N CYS A 97 19.15 -9.76 -1.87
CA CYS A 97 18.61 -10.72 -2.83
C CYS A 97 18.97 -12.18 -2.46
N ALA A 98 20.18 -12.41 -1.92
CA ALA A 98 20.62 -13.72 -1.43
C ALA A 98 19.83 -14.18 -0.19
N ASP A 99 19.43 -13.26 0.68
CA ASP A 99 18.54 -13.57 1.82
C ASP A 99 17.17 -14.11 1.35
N TRP A 100 16.75 -13.79 0.14
CA TRP A 100 15.56 -14.35 -0.53
C TRP A 100 15.85 -15.57 -1.39
N LYS A 101 17.10 -16.04 -1.41
CA LYS A 101 17.59 -17.16 -2.23
C LYS A 101 17.26 -16.99 -3.73
N LEU A 102 17.30 -15.76 -4.23
CA LEU A 102 17.10 -15.52 -5.66
C LEU A 102 18.15 -16.27 -6.49
N ASP A 103 17.78 -16.62 -7.72
CA ASP A 103 18.63 -17.37 -8.63
C ASP A 103 19.91 -16.59 -9.03
N ALA A 104 20.87 -17.29 -9.61
CA ALA A 104 22.16 -16.74 -10.00
C ALA A 104 22.02 -15.57 -10.99
N GLN A 105 20.99 -15.57 -11.86
CA GLN A 105 20.73 -14.50 -12.81
C GLN A 105 20.31 -13.20 -12.09
N ALA A 106 19.44 -13.31 -11.11
CA ALA A 106 19.01 -12.16 -10.30
C ALA A 106 20.15 -11.62 -9.43
N ILE A 107 20.99 -12.48 -8.85
CA ILE A 107 22.19 -12.07 -8.09
C ILE A 107 23.20 -11.34 -8.99
N MET A 108 23.46 -11.87 -10.20
CA MET A 108 24.31 -11.18 -11.18
C MET A 108 23.72 -9.83 -11.60
N ALA A 109 22.40 -9.78 -11.86
CA ALA A 109 21.73 -8.53 -12.19
C ALA A 109 21.78 -7.52 -11.04
N ALA A 110 21.69 -7.96 -9.77
CA ALA A 110 21.85 -7.11 -8.61
C ALA A 110 23.28 -6.53 -8.46
N LEU A 111 24.30 -7.31 -8.82
CA LEU A 111 25.69 -6.82 -8.85
C LEU A 111 25.96 -5.84 -10.00
N LEU A 112 25.21 -5.93 -11.09
CA LEU A 112 25.40 -5.16 -12.32
C LEU A 112 24.37 -4.04 -12.50
N HIS A 113 23.47 -3.79 -11.54
CA HIS A 113 22.28 -2.97 -11.76
C HIS A 113 22.57 -1.52 -12.15
N ASP A 114 23.68 -0.93 -11.67
CA ASP A 114 24.09 0.45 -11.93
C ASP A 114 25.07 0.61 -13.11
N VAL A 115 25.66 -0.49 -13.64
CA VAL A 115 26.74 -0.37 -14.65
C VAL A 115 26.27 0.23 -15.98
N MET A 116 25.01 0.05 -16.36
CA MET A 116 24.42 0.67 -17.55
C MET A 116 24.11 2.16 -17.36
N GLU A 117 23.86 2.59 -16.13
CA GLU A 117 23.50 3.97 -15.80
C GLU A 117 24.73 4.84 -15.55
N ASP A 118 25.63 4.34 -14.73
CA ASP A 118 26.77 5.11 -14.23
C ASP A 118 28.00 4.99 -15.13
N GLN A 119 28.09 3.93 -15.97
CA GLN A 119 29.28 3.61 -16.74
C GLN A 119 29.04 3.48 -18.25
N ASP A 120 27.85 3.83 -18.76
CA ASP A 120 27.46 3.75 -20.16
C ASP A 120 27.71 2.38 -20.83
N VAL A 121 27.73 1.29 -20.05
CA VAL A 121 27.88 -0.08 -20.55
C VAL A 121 26.67 -0.43 -21.42
N LYS A 122 26.92 -0.91 -22.65
CA LYS A 122 25.83 -1.25 -23.58
C LYS A 122 25.21 -2.61 -23.24
N LYS A 123 23.92 -2.75 -23.53
CA LYS A 123 23.20 -3.99 -23.33
C LYS A 123 23.82 -5.18 -24.07
N ASP A 124 24.33 -4.96 -25.30
CA ASP A 124 24.93 -6.01 -26.11
C ASP A 124 26.20 -6.58 -25.45
N GLU A 125 27.00 -5.75 -24.78
CA GLU A 125 28.15 -6.20 -24.00
C GLU A 125 27.74 -7.10 -22.82
N LEU A 126 26.65 -6.74 -22.12
CA LEU A 126 26.13 -7.58 -21.06
C LEU A 126 25.56 -8.90 -21.59
N ILE A 127 24.97 -8.91 -22.79
CA ILE A 127 24.49 -10.14 -23.44
C ILE A 127 25.66 -11.07 -23.75
N GLU A 128 26.72 -10.55 -24.30
CA GLU A 128 27.91 -11.32 -24.66
C GLU A 128 28.59 -11.95 -23.45
N ARG A 129 28.71 -11.20 -22.33
CA ARG A 129 29.43 -11.66 -21.12
C ARG A 129 28.57 -12.50 -20.17
N PHE A 130 27.32 -12.11 -19.95
CA PHE A 130 26.47 -12.69 -18.90
C PHE A 130 25.21 -13.33 -19.44
N GLY A 131 24.93 -13.21 -20.73
CA GLY A 131 23.76 -13.77 -21.39
C GLY A 131 22.54 -12.84 -21.39
N ALA A 132 21.63 -13.07 -22.34
CA ALA A 132 20.43 -12.28 -22.57
C ALA A 132 19.50 -12.15 -21.34
N PRO A 133 19.29 -13.19 -20.49
CA PRO A 133 18.45 -13.05 -19.32
C PRO A 133 18.97 -12.01 -18.31
N VAL A 134 20.27 -12.02 -18.00
CA VAL A 134 20.88 -11.06 -17.06
C VAL A 134 20.84 -9.64 -17.65
N ALA A 135 21.23 -9.48 -18.92
CA ALA A 135 21.19 -8.18 -19.60
C ALA A 135 19.76 -7.60 -19.67
N THR A 136 18.73 -8.46 -19.80
CA THR A 136 17.33 -8.02 -19.81
C THR A 136 16.88 -7.54 -18.43
N LEU A 137 17.29 -8.19 -17.36
CA LEU A 137 17.03 -7.76 -15.99
C LEU A 137 17.68 -6.40 -15.70
N VAL A 138 18.98 -6.23 -16.06
CA VAL A 138 19.71 -4.97 -15.86
C VAL A 138 19.10 -3.85 -16.70
N ASP A 139 18.76 -4.07 -17.98
CA ASP A 139 18.06 -3.11 -18.83
C ASP A 139 16.70 -2.70 -18.25
N GLY A 140 15.98 -3.65 -17.64
CA GLY A 140 14.72 -3.39 -16.92
C GLY A 140 14.92 -2.47 -15.71
N LEU A 141 16.03 -2.62 -14.98
CA LEU A 141 16.39 -1.79 -13.83
C LEU A 141 16.79 -0.36 -14.26
N SER A 142 17.64 -0.22 -15.27
CA SER A 142 18.15 1.07 -15.77
C SER A 142 17.07 1.95 -16.40
N LYS A 143 16.09 1.37 -17.10
CA LYS A 143 14.99 2.13 -17.72
C LYS A 143 14.08 2.83 -16.71
N LEU A 144 14.19 2.48 -15.43
CA LEU A 144 13.39 3.06 -14.36
C LEU A 144 13.90 4.45 -13.91
N ASP A 145 15.15 4.79 -14.16
CA ASP A 145 15.79 5.98 -13.59
C ASP A 145 16.02 7.14 -14.61
N LYS A 146 16.00 6.88 -15.93
CA LYS A 146 16.33 7.87 -16.97
C LYS A 146 15.12 8.57 -17.56
N ILE A 147 14.62 9.68 -16.96
CA ILE A 147 13.75 10.60 -17.69
C ILE A 147 13.80 12.02 -17.10
N GLU A 148 14.06 13.01 -17.96
CA GLU A 148 13.87 14.44 -17.69
C GLU A 148 12.42 14.83 -18.00
N PHE A 149 11.75 15.51 -17.09
CA PHE A 149 10.33 15.88 -17.21
C PHE A 149 10.09 17.35 -16.96
N GLN A 150 9.05 17.89 -17.62
CA GLN A 150 8.60 19.27 -17.45
C GLN A 150 7.88 19.51 -16.12
N SER A 151 7.27 18.47 -15.51
CA SER A 151 6.66 18.55 -14.19
C SER A 151 7.07 17.37 -13.29
N GLN A 152 7.21 17.63 -11.99
CA GLN A 152 7.61 16.62 -10.99
C GLN A 152 6.56 15.50 -10.81
N ILE A 153 5.28 15.80 -11.05
CA ILE A 153 4.17 14.85 -10.91
C ILE A 153 4.12 13.90 -12.11
N GLU A 154 4.30 14.43 -13.34
CA GLU A 154 4.36 13.60 -14.56
C GLU A 154 5.57 12.69 -14.56
N ALA A 155 6.72 13.19 -14.07
CA ALA A 155 7.92 12.41 -13.88
C ALA A 155 7.70 11.19 -12.98
N GLN A 156 7.08 11.40 -11.82
CA GLN A 156 6.75 10.31 -10.90
C GLN A 156 5.77 9.30 -11.51
N ALA A 157 4.77 9.78 -12.24
CA ALA A 157 3.76 8.94 -12.87
C ALA A 157 4.38 8.03 -13.94
N GLU A 158 5.23 8.58 -14.80
CA GLU A 158 5.87 7.82 -15.88
C GLU A 158 6.94 6.85 -15.37
N ASN A 159 7.75 7.25 -14.38
CA ASN A 159 8.70 6.34 -13.73
C ASN A 159 7.97 5.17 -13.07
N PHE A 160 6.87 5.45 -12.36
CA PHE A 160 6.05 4.42 -11.75
C PHE A 160 5.43 3.48 -12.80
N ARG A 161 4.91 4.04 -13.90
CA ARG A 161 4.38 3.28 -15.03
C ARG A 161 5.42 2.33 -15.62
N LYS A 162 6.63 2.83 -15.91
CA LYS A 162 7.73 2.01 -16.45
C LYS A 162 8.14 0.90 -15.50
N MET A 163 8.22 1.21 -14.21
CA MET A 163 8.51 0.22 -13.17
C MET A 163 7.48 -0.92 -13.17
N LEU A 164 6.20 -0.60 -13.22
CA LEU A 164 5.13 -1.61 -13.27
C LEU A 164 5.19 -2.44 -14.55
N LEU A 165 5.53 -1.84 -15.69
CA LEU A 165 5.70 -2.55 -16.95
C LEU A 165 6.91 -3.50 -16.94
N ALA A 166 8.00 -3.09 -16.32
CA ALA A 166 9.16 -3.96 -16.14
C ALA A 166 8.83 -5.15 -15.21
N MET A 167 8.10 -4.89 -14.11
CA MET A 167 7.60 -5.94 -13.20
C MET A 167 6.70 -6.96 -13.91
N ALA A 168 5.83 -6.49 -14.79
CA ALA A 168 4.90 -7.36 -15.51
C ALA A 168 5.60 -8.33 -16.47
N ARG A 169 6.83 -8.01 -16.89
CA ARG A 169 7.69 -8.88 -17.70
C ARG A 169 8.47 -9.87 -16.84
N ASP A 170 9.07 -9.41 -15.75
CA ASP A 170 9.83 -10.25 -14.82
C ASP A 170 9.78 -9.65 -13.40
N VAL A 171 9.19 -10.40 -12.47
CA VAL A 171 9.04 -9.95 -11.07
C VAL A 171 10.38 -9.75 -10.36
N ARG A 172 11.47 -10.39 -10.83
CA ARG A 172 12.81 -10.22 -10.25
C ARG A 172 13.31 -8.79 -10.35
N VAL A 173 12.93 -8.05 -11.40
CA VAL A 173 13.28 -6.63 -11.57
C VAL A 173 12.83 -5.81 -10.37
N ILE A 174 11.59 -5.98 -9.90
CA ILE A 174 11.10 -5.22 -8.75
C ILE A 174 11.70 -5.70 -7.44
N LEU A 175 11.99 -6.99 -7.30
CA LEU A 175 12.66 -7.51 -6.10
C LEU A 175 14.05 -6.88 -5.94
N ILE A 176 14.85 -6.84 -7.02
CA ILE A 176 16.16 -6.18 -7.02
C ILE A 176 16.02 -4.68 -6.74
N LYS A 177 15.04 -3.99 -7.36
CA LYS A 177 14.82 -2.55 -7.12
C LYS A 177 14.36 -2.24 -5.70
N LEU A 178 13.59 -3.14 -5.06
CA LEU A 178 13.23 -3.03 -3.64
C LEU A 178 14.45 -3.25 -2.73
N ALA A 179 15.34 -4.18 -3.09
CA ALA A 179 16.60 -4.41 -2.37
C ALA A 179 17.52 -3.18 -2.48
N ASP A 180 17.67 -2.61 -3.69
CA ASP A 180 18.39 -1.36 -3.94
C ASP A 180 17.80 -0.21 -3.10
N ARG A 181 16.49 0.02 -3.19
CA ARG A 181 15.81 1.08 -2.42
C ARG A 181 15.99 0.89 -0.92
N LEU A 182 15.90 -0.34 -0.42
CA LEU A 182 16.12 -0.63 0.99
C LEU A 182 17.53 -0.28 1.45
N HIS A 183 18.56 -0.69 0.68
CA HIS A 183 19.94 -0.34 0.99
C HIS A 183 20.17 1.16 0.93
N ASN A 184 19.63 1.86 -0.08
CA ASN A 184 19.69 3.30 -0.18
C ASN A 184 19.02 4.00 1.02
N MET A 185 17.88 3.50 1.50
CA MET A 185 17.22 4.03 2.70
C MET A 185 18.02 3.79 3.98
N ARG A 186 18.71 2.67 4.12
CA ARG A 186 19.60 2.36 5.26
C ARG A 186 20.80 3.30 5.31
N THR A 187 21.33 3.70 4.15
CA THR A 187 22.53 4.56 4.02
C THR A 187 22.19 6.05 3.79
N LEU A 188 20.91 6.43 3.82
CA LEU A 188 20.44 7.77 3.50
C LEU A 188 20.98 8.87 4.48
N GLY A 189 21.53 8.47 5.62
CA GLY A 189 22.01 9.35 6.69
C GLY A 189 23.03 10.42 6.25
N SER A 190 23.86 10.14 5.26
CA SER A 190 24.94 11.03 4.77
C SER A 190 24.47 12.15 3.81
N MET A 191 23.24 12.11 3.33
CA MET A 191 22.72 13.07 2.34
C MET A 191 22.17 14.36 2.97
N ALA A 192 22.01 15.42 2.15
CA ALA A 192 21.37 16.67 2.55
C ALA A 192 19.89 16.48 2.93
N ALA A 193 19.38 17.29 3.86
CA ALA A 193 18.05 17.13 4.46
C ALA A 193 16.89 17.14 3.43
N GLU A 194 16.95 17.99 2.42
CA GLU A 194 15.93 18.03 1.35
C GLU A 194 15.91 16.76 0.52
N LYS A 195 17.11 16.29 0.10
CA LYS A 195 17.25 15.04 -0.66
C LYS A 195 16.74 13.84 0.15
N LYS A 196 17.06 13.77 1.46
CA LYS A 196 16.52 12.76 2.36
C LYS A 196 14.99 12.74 2.36
N ARG A 197 14.36 13.91 2.55
CA ARG A 197 12.89 14.03 2.58
C ARG A 197 12.25 13.63 1.25
N ARG A 198 12.85 14.04 0.12
CA ARG A 198 12.35 13.69 -1.21
C ARG A 198 12.36 12.17 -1.42
N ILE A 199 13.52 11.52 -1.18
CA ILE A 199 13.68 10.06 -1.33
C ILE A 199 12.77 9.31 -0.36
N ALA A 200 12.67 9.74 0.89
CA ALA A 200 11.80 9.11 1.89
C ALA A 200 10.31 9.23 1.51
N ARG A 201 9.88 10.36 0.93
CA ARG A 201 8.51 10.55 0.44
C ARG A 201 8.21 9.63 -0.73
N GLU A 202 9.07 9.61 -1.73
CA GLU A 202 8.96 8.71 -2.88
C GLU A 202 8.89 7.23 -2.41
N THR A 203 9.75 6.84 -1.47
CA THR A 203 9.77 5.50 -0.91
C THR A 203 8.43 5.17 -0.23
N MET A 204 7.90 6.10 0.58
CA MET A 204 6.62 5.91 1.28
C MET A 204 5.42 5.83 0.32
N GLU A 205 5.42 6.62 -0.76
CA GLU A 205 4.31 6.73 -1.70
C GLU A 205 4.31 5.65 -2.78
N VAL A 206 5.48 5.11 -3.15
CA VAL A 206 5.65 4.19 -4.27
C VAL A 206 6.12 2.81 -3.81
N TYR A 207 7.30 2.70 -3.20
CA TYR A 207 7.93 1.41 -2.92
C TYR A 207 7.28 0.66 -1.75
N VAL A 208 6.84 1.38 -0.73
CA VAL A 208 6.14 0.80 0.43
C VAL A 208 4.84 0.10 0.03
N PRO A 209 3.93 0.71 -0.75
CA PRO A 209 2.73 0.04 -1.24
C PRO A 209 3.04 -1.20 -2.11
N ILE A 210 4.05 -1.14 -2.97
CA ILE A 210 4.47 -2.28 -3.81
C ILE A 210 4.98 -3.43 -2.93
N ALA A 211 5.88 -3.17 -1.99
CA ALA A 211 6.37 -4.19 -1.06
C ALA A 211 5.23 -4.85 -0.29
N HIS A 212 4.24 -4.06 0.13
CA HIS A 212 3.04 -4.56 0.80
C HIS A 212 2.17 -5.43 -0.12
N ARG A 213 1.96 -5.00 -1.38
CA ARG A 213 1.19 -5.75 -2.37
C ARG A 213 1.82 -7.09 -2.72
N LEU A 214 3.15 -7.12 -2.81
CA LEU A 214 3.93 -8.35 -3.05
C LEU A 214 4.07 -9.23 -1.79
N GLY A 215 3.53 -8.82 -0.65
CA GLY A 215 3.58 -9.56 0.60
C GLY A 215 4.95 -9.55 1.30
N LEU A 216 5.90 -8.72 0.85
CA LEU A 216 7.25 -8.59 1.41
C LEU A 216 7.21 -7.80 2.73
N ASN A 217 6.58 -8.39 3.75
CA ASN A 217 6.21 -7.66 4.96
C ASN A 217 7.40 -7.15 5.77
N ASN A 218 8.55 -7.81 5.73
CA ASN A 218 9.76 -7.35 6.42
C ASN A 218 10.27 -6.06 5.77
N ILE A 219 10.41 -6.07 4.43
CA ILE A 219 10.82 -4.90 3.65
C ILE A 219 9.83 -3.75 3.79
N TYR A 220 8.53 -4.04 3.66
CA TYR A 220 7.46 -3.09 3.85
C TYR A 220 7.57 -2.32 5.17
N ARG A 221 7.77 -3.03 6.27
CA ARG A 221 7.87 -2.43 7.61
C ARG A 221 9.14 -1.62 7.78
N GLU A 222 10.26 -2.16 7.30
CA GLU A 222 11.55 -1.48 7.41
C GLU A 222 11.57 -0.21 6.57
N LEU A 223 11.10 -0.26 5.30
CA LEU A 223 10.97 0.93 4.45
C LEU A 223 10.05 1.99 5.07
N GLN A 224 8.93 1.58 5.71
CA GLN A 224 8.05 2.51 6.43
C GLN A 224 8.76 3.21 7.59
N ASP A 225 9.44 2.46 8.45
CA ASP A 225 10.11 3.02 9.63
C ASP A 225 11.29 3.91 9.24
N LEU A 226 12.09 3.51 8.24
CA LEU A 226 13.17 4.32 7.69
C LEU A 226 12.63 5.61 7.05
N SER A 227 11.57 5.52 6.24
CA SER A 227 10.94 6.69 5.65
C SER A 227 10.36 7.62 6.71
N PHE A 228 9.69 7.08 7.72
CA PHE A 228 9.15 7.85 8.84
C PHE A 228 10.23 8.58 9.62
N SER A 229 11.40 7.96 9.85
CA SER A 229 12.53 8.58 10.55
C SER A 229 13.07 9.82 9.83
N HIS A 230 13.02 9.85 8.49
CA HIS A 230 13.49 10.97 7.67
C HIS A 230 12.40 12.01 7.36
N LEU A 231 11.13 11.61 7.26
CA LEU A 231 10.01 12.51 7.03
C LEU A 231 9.63 13.30 8.30
N HIS A 232 9.61 12.60 9.45
CA HIS A 232 9.19 13.16 10.73
C HIS A 232 10.20 12.85 11.86
N PRO A 233 11.44 13.37 11.78
CA PRO A 233 12.54 12.97 12.67
C PRO A 233 12.28 13.26 14.15
N LEU A 234 11.63 14.38 14.48
CA LEU A 234 11.27 14.72 15.85
C LEU A 234 10.26 13.73 16.42
N ARG A 235 9.24 13.41 15.65
CA ARG A 235 8.18 12.47 15.99
C ARG A 235 8.76 11.05 16.23
N TYR A 236 9.59 10.61 15.29
CA TYR A 236 10.30 9.34 15.40
C TYR A 236 11.11 9.23 16.70
N ARG A 237 11.94 10.26 17.02
CA ARG A 237 12.76 10.28 18.23
C ARG A 237 11.92 10.29 19.51
N THR A 238 10.83 11.05 19.55
CA THR A 238 9.92 11.13 20.69
C THR A 238 9.26 9.78 20.96
N LEU A 239 8.72 9.14 19.91
CA LEU A 239 8.11 7.81 20.03
C LEU A 239 9.13 6.74 20.39
N ALA A 240 10.34 6.76 19.81
CA ALA A 240 11.40 5.83 20.14
C ALA A 240 11.78 5.92 21.64
N LYS A 241 11.89 7.15 22.18
CA LYS A 241 12.15 7.36 23.62
C LYS A 241 11.00 6.83 24.49
N ALA A 242 9.74 7.12 24.10
CA ALA A 242 8.57 6.66 24.84
C ALA A 242 8.43 5.13 24.83
N VAL A 243 8.66 4.48 23.68
CA VAL A 243 8.68 3.01 23.57
C VAL A 243 9.79 2.41 24.42
N LYS A 244 11.01 2.98 24.35
CA LYS A 244 12.16 2.51 25.15
C LYS A 244 11.89 2.61 26.65
N ALA A 245 11.30 3.72 27.12
CA ALA A 245 10.92 3.89 28.52
C ALA A 245 9.84 2.88 28.95
N ALA A 246 8.86 2.61 28.08
CA ALA A 246 7.80 1.64 28.35
C ALA A 246 8.28 0.18 28.36
N ARG A 247 9.39 -0.15 27.68
CA ARG A 247 9.93 -1.52 27.60
C ARG A 247 10.33 -2.07 28.97
N GLY A 248 10.98 -1.26 29.83
CA GLY A 248 11.46 -1.71 31.14
C GLY A 248 10.38 -2.35 32.00
N ASN A 249 9.22 -1.69 32.11
CA ASN A 249 8.10 -2.14 32.94
C ASN A 249 7.25 -3.27 32.30
N ARG A 250 7.37 -3.49 30.99
CA ARG A 250 6.51 -4.45 30.24
C ARG A 250 7.21 -5.76 29.89
N ARG A 251 8.55 -5.83 29.95
CA ARG A 251 9.31 -7.02 29.58
C ARG A 251 8.92 -8.24 30.42
N GLU A 252 8.74 -8.05 31.73
CA GLU A 252 8.30 -9.11 32.63
C GLU A 252 6.89 -9.61 32.31
N VAL A 253 5.97 -8.68 32.01
CA VAL A 253 4.60 -9.01 31.62
C VAL A 253 4.57 -9.81 30.30
N VAL A 254 5.35 -9.39 29.30
CA VAL A 254 5.48 -10.10 28.01
C VAL A 254 6.04 -11.51 28.23
N SER A 255 7.07 -11.66 29.08
CA SER A 255 7.65 -12.97 29.38
C SER A 255 6.66 -13.89 30.10
N LYS A 256 5.89 -13.38 31.08
CA LYS A 256 4.85 -14.12 31.79
C LYS A 256 3.71 -14.58 30.86
N ILE A 257 3.28 -13.70 29.93
CA ILE A 257 2.26 -14.06 28.93
C ILE A 257 2.79 -15.16 28.02
N MET A 258 4.02 -15.02 27.53
CA MET A 258 4.63 -16.00 26.61
C MET A 258 4.78 -17.37 27.27
N GLU A 259 5.21 -17.42 28.54
CA GLU A 259 5.32 -18.66 29.30
C GLU A 259 3.95 -19.30 29.56
N SER A 260 2.97 -18.52 30.00
CA SER A 260 1.60 -18.98 30.22
C SER A 260 0.98 -19.55 28.94
N VAL A 261 1.15 -18.88 27.80
CA VAL A 261 0.67 -19.34 26.50
C VAL A 261 1.36 -20.65 26.08
N LYS A 262 2.68 -20.73 26.20
CA LYS A 262 3.44 -21.96 25.87
C LYS A 262 2.98 -23.15 26.73
N ASN A 263 2.85 -22.95 28.03
CA ASN A 263 2.44 -24.00 28.96
C ASN A 263 0.99 -24.48 28.66
N THR A 264 0.08 -23.55 28.36
CA THR A 264 -1.32 -23.88 28.05
C THR A 264 -1.44 -24.64 26.72
N LEU A 265 -0.70 -24.23 25.67
CA LEU A 265 -0.69 -24.93 24.39
C LEU A 265 -0.06 -26.33 24.53
N HIS A 266 1.02 -26.44 25.29
CA HIS A 266 1.66 -27.74 25.55
C HIS A 266 0.73 -28.68 26.32
N SER A 267 0.00 -28.17 27.34
CA SER A 267 -0.99 -28.94 28.10
C SER A 267 -2.16 -29.42 27.24
N ALA A 268 -2.48 -28.69 26.16
CA ALA A 268 -3.47 -29.06 25.15
C ALA A 268 -2.92 -29.98 24.06
N ALA A 269 -1.68 -30.49 24.20
CA ALA A 269 -0.96 -31.30 23.22
C ALA A 269 -0.80 -30.63 21.83
N ILE A 270 -0.66 -29.29 21.82
CA ILE A 270 -0.43 -28.49 20.61
C ILE A 270 1.06 -28.14 20.54
N GLU A 271 1.78 -28.69 19.53
CA GLU A 271 3.13 -28.22 19.22
C GLU A 271 3.05 -26.84 18.58
N ALA A 272 3.64 -25.84 19.26
CA ALA A 272 3.57 -24.46 18.78
C ALA A 272 4.84 -23.68 19.13
N GLN A 273 5.27 -22.86 18.18
CA GLN A 273 6.32 -21.86 18.40
C GLN A 273 5.65 -20.52 18.73
N VAL A 274 6.02 -19.92 19.86
CA VAL A 274 5.45 -18.64 20.33
C VAL A 274 6.51 -17.57 20.27
N PHE A 275 6.24 -16.50 19.50
CA PHE A 275 7.12 -15.36 19.33
C PHE A 275 6.43 -14.08 19.84
N GLY A 276 7.14 -13.30 20.63
CA GLY A 276 6.75 -11.92 20.94
C GLY A 276 7.10 -11.00 19.78
N ARG A 277 6.22 -10.09 19.44
CA ARG A 277 6.41 -9.10 18.39
C ARG A 277 6.08 -7.70 18.89
N GLU A 278 7.01 -6.77 18.70
CA GLU A 278 6.79 -5.35 18.92
C GLU A 278 6.30 -4.68 17.63
N LYS A 279 5.36 -3.74 17.74
CA LYS A 279 4.90 -2.94 16.59
C LYS A 279 5.96 -1.91 16.20
N THR A 280 6.07 -1.65 14.89
CA THR A 280 6.96 -0.61 14.36
C THR A 280 6.54 0.77 14.85
N LEU A 281 7.49 1.70 14.94
CA LEU A 281 7.21 3.08 15.38
C LEU A 281 6.22 3.78 14.46
N PHE A 282 6.33 3.55 13.15
CA PHE A 282 5.35 4.05 12.20
C PHE A 282 3.95 3.45 12.42
N GLY A 283 3.86 2.15 12.70
CA GLY A 283 2.60 1.48 13.02
C GLY A 283 1.91 2.06 14.27
N ILE A 284 2.70 2.36 15.31
CA ILE A 284 2.22 3.05 16.52
C ILE A 284 1.73 4.45 16.17
N TYR A 285 2.53 5.22 15.43
CA TYR A 285 2.17 6.58 14.98
C TYR A 285 0.87 6.61 14.17
N CYS A 286 0.73 5.73 13.18
CA CYS A 286 -0.51 5.63 12.39
C CYS A 286 -1.72 5.33 13.26
N LYS A 287 -1.59 4.46 14.27
CA LYS A 287 -2.67 4.13 15.18
C LYS A 287 -3.06 5.32 16.08
N MET A 288 -2.07 6.02 16.62
CA MET A 288 -2.29 7.25 17.40
C MET A 288 -3.05 8.28 16.56
N ARG A 289 -2.62 8.51 15.32
CA ARG A 289 -3.23 9.47 14.39
C ARG A 289 -4.64 9.07 13.97
N SER A 290 -4.84 7.82 13.51
CA SER A 290 -6.14 7.38 12.97
C SER A 290 -7.23 7.26 14.01
N LYS A 291 -6.87 7.01 15.28
CA LYS A 291 -7.81 6.85 16.41
C LYS A 291 -7.77 8.01 17.40
N GLN A 292 -7.00 9.07 17.12
CA GLN A 292 -6.82 10.23 18.00
C GLN A 292 -6.41 9.81 19.44
N LEU A 293 -5.44 8.87 19.56
CA LEU A 293 -4.98 8.33 20.84
C LEU A 293 -3.64 8.94 21.25
N SER A 294 -3.45 9.16 22.55
CA SER A 294 -2.12 9.40 23.13
C SER A 294 -1.30 8.10 23.15
N PHE A 295 0.01 8.19 23.29
CA PHE A 295 0.88 6.99 23.38
C PHE A 295 0.50 6.08 24.55
N SER A 296 0.13 6.63 25.71
CA SER A 296 -0.32 5.86 26.88
C SER A 296 -1.60 5.04 26.62
N GLN A 297 -2.44 5.49 25.70
CA GLN A 297 -3.68 4.81 25.32
C GLN A 297 -3.45 3.74 24.24
N VAL A 298 -2.26 3.68 23.62
CA VAL A 298 -1.91 2.59 22.69
C VAL A 298 -1.44 1.38 23.52
N LEU A 299 -2.41 0.58 23.95
CA LEU A 299 -2.18 -0.55 24.85
C LEU A 299 -1.58 -1.78 24.15
N ASP A 300 -1.77 -1.94 22.83
CA ASP A 300 -1.34 -3.09 22.03
C ASP A 300 -0.01 -2.87 21.30
N VAL A 301 0.97 -2.34 21.99
CA VAL A 301 2.35 -2.18 21.48
C VAL A 301 2.98 -3.54 21.21
N TYR A 302 2.61 -4.56 21.97
CA TYR A 302 3.09 -5.94 21.84
C TYR A 302 2.00 -6.85 21.28
N GLY A 303 2.39 -7.73 20.41
CA GLY A 303 1.58 -8.83 19.90
C GLY A 303 2.33 -10.14 20.02
N PHE A 304 1.60 -11.24 19.98
CA PHE A 304 2.19 -12.58 19.98
C PHE A 304 1.85 -13.29 18.69
N ARG A 305 2.82 -14.02 18.20
CA ARG A 305 2.66 -14.87 17.03
C ARG A 305 2.80 -16.32 17.49
N ILE A 306 1.85 -17.13 17.10
CA ILE A 306 1.81 -18.56 17.38
C ILE A 306 1.87 -19.27 16.03
N VAL A 307 2.89 -20.10 15.85
CA VAL A 307 3.07 -20.90 14.66
C VAL A 307 2.88 -22.36 15.03
N VAL A 308 1.93 -23.00 14.36
CA VAL A 308 1.52 -24.39 14.56
C VAL A 308 1.76 -25.20 13.29
N ASP A 309 1.64 -26.52 13.37
CA ASP A 309 2.00 -27.42 12.27
C ASP A 309 0.95 -27.44 11.16
N ASP A 310 -0.33 -27.48 11.51
CA ASP A 310 -1.40 -27.66 10.54
C ASP A 310 -2.57 -26.68 10.69
N PHE A 311 -3.48 -26.73 9.71
CA PHE A 311 -4.66 -25.87 9.64
C PHE A 311 -5.62 -26.08 10.82
N ALA A 312 -5.88 -27.34 11.22
CA ALA A 312 -6.79 -27.66 12.31
C ALA A 312 -6.23 -27.17 13.65
N ALA A 313 -4.90 -27.33 13.86
CA ALA A 313 -4.20 -26.84 15.04
C ALA A 313 -4.34 -25.32 15.21
N CYS A 314 -4.49 -24.53 14.13
CA CYS A 314 -4.73 -23.09 14.25
C CYS A 314 -6.03 -22.79 15.02
N TYR A 315 -7.12 -23.50 14.72
CA TYR A 315 -8.41 -23.27 15.36
C TYR A 315 -8.48 -23.88 16.76
N VAL A 316 -7.79 -25.01 16.99
CA VAL A 316 -7.68 -25.59 18.35
C VAL A 316 -6.87 -24.65 19.24
N ALA A 317 -5.76 -24.10 18.74
CA ALA A 317 -4.97 -23.10 19.47
C ALA A 317 -5.78 -21.83 19.78
N LEU A 318 -6.64 -21.37 18.84
CA LEU A 318 -7.54 -20.23 19.07
C LEU A 318 -8.49 -20.53 20.25
N GLY A 319 -9.16 -21.69 20.25
CA GLY A 319 -10.06 -22.10 21.34
C GLY A 319 -9.34 -22.18 22.68
N THR A 320 -8.15 -22.76 22.70
CA THR A 320 -7.27 -22.89 23.89
C THR A 320 -6.90 -21.51 24.45
N LEU A 321 -6.54 -20.56 23.58
CA LEU A 321 -6.23 -19.19 24.00
C LEU A 321 -7.46 -18.43 24.50
N HIS A 322 -8.63 -18.63 23.90
CA HIS A 322 -9.89 -18.03 24.36
C HIS A 322 -10.35 -18.58 25.70
N ALA A 323 -9.97 -19.82 26.05
CA ALA A 323 -10.16 -20.38 27.39
C ALA A 323 -9.20 -19.74 28.40
N LEU A 324 -7.93 -19.51 28.03
CA LEU A 324 -6.91 -18.88 28.88
C LEU A 324 -7.22 -17.41 29.16
N TYR A 325 -7.52 -16.64 28.10
CA TYR A 325 -7.81 -15.19 28.17
C TYR A 325 -9.09 -14.86 27.42
N LYS A 326 -9.92 -13.97 27.98
CA LYS A 326 -11.22 -13.65 27.39
C LYS A 326 -11.08 -12.78 26.13
N PRO A 327 -11.74 -13.12 25.02
CA PRO A 327 -11.66 -12.35 23.77
C PRO A 327 -12.40 -11.02 23.89
N MET A 328 -11.84 -9.98 23.27
CA MET A 328 -12.52 -8.70 23.10
C MET A 328 -13.55 -8.80 21.97
N PRO A 329 -14.84 -8.44 22.21
CA PRO A 329 -15.86 -8.46 21.17
C PRO A 329 -15.47 -7.63 19.93
N GLY A 330 -15.75 -8.16 18.74
CA GLY A 330 -15.45 -7.49 17.46
C GLY A 330 -13.96 -7.35 17.10
N LYS A 331 -13.06 -8.03 17.83
CA LYS A 331 -11.61 -8.01 17.56
C LYS A 331 -11.06 -9.32 17.00
N PHE A 332 -11.92 -10.26 16.68
CA PHE A 332 -11.55 -11.46 15.95
C PHE A 332 -11.62 -11.24 14.44
N LYS A 333 -10.63 -11.77 13.70
CA LYS A 333 -10.59 -11.77 12.24
C LYS A 333 -9.98 -13.07 11.75
N ASP A 334 -10.68 -13.72 10.86
CA ASP A 334 -10.23 -14.95 10.20
C ASP A 334 -9.70 -14.62 8.79
N TYR A 335 -8.38 -14.51 8.68
CA TYR A 335 -7.69 -14.37 7.40
C TYR A 335 -7.19 -15.71 6.86
N ILE A 336 -7.52 -16.85 7.51
CA ILE A 336 -7.26 -18.18 6.96
C ILE A 336 -8.42 -18.54 6.01
N ALA A 337 -9.65 -18.41 6.47
CA ALA A 337 -10.84 -18.65 5.66
C ALA A 337 -10.96 -17.65 4.49
N ILE A 338 -10.64 -16.37 4.73
CA ILE A 338 -10.67 -15.31 3.73
C ILE A 338 -9.30 -14.65 3.69
N SER A 339 -8.40 -15.17 2.83
CA SER A 339 -7.03 -14.66 2.68
C SER A 339 -7.00 -13.24 2.11
N LYS A 340 -6.01 -12.44 2.51
CA LYS A 340 -5.80 -11.12 1.91
C LYS A 340 -5.31 -11.24 0.46
N LEU A 341 -5.48 -10.18 -0.32
CA LEU A 341 -5.05 -10.13 -1.73
C LEU A 341 -3.55 -10.40 -1.94
N ASN A 342 -2.73 -10.14 -0.94
CA ASN A 342 -1.28 -10.42 -0.95
C ASN A 342 -0.92 -11.82 -0.41
N GLY A 343 -1.88 -12.73 -0.34
CA GLY A 343 -1.68 -14.10 0.14
C GLY A 343 -1.52 -14.26 1.65
N TYR A 344 -1.64 -13.19 2.43
CA TYR A 344 -1.52 -13.25 3.88
C TYR A 344 -2.67 -14.04 4.52
N GLN A 345 -2.33 -15.04 5.33
CA GLN A 345 -3.24 -15.88 6.09
C GLN A 345 -2.84 -15.92 7.56
N SER A 346 -3.78 -15.74 8.47
CA SER A 346 -3.59 -15.88 9.92
C SER A 346 -4.93 -15.68 10.64
N LEU A 347 -5.17 -16.33 11.77
CA LEU A 347 -6.21 -15.91 12.70
C LEU A 347 -5.69 -14.75 13.54
N HIS A 348 -6.49 -13.70 13.67
CA HIS A 348 -6.19 -12.57 14.54
C HIS A 348 -7.22 -12.48 15.64
N THR A 349 -6.78 -12.47 16.89
CA THR A 349 -7.65 -12.23 18.02
C THR A 349 -6.99 -11.29 19.02
N THR A 350 -7.79 -10.44 19.67
CA THR A 350 -7.32 -9.60 20.78
C THR A 350 -7.98 -10.11 22.06
N LEU A 351 -7.15 -10.48 23.02
CA LEU A 351 -7.56 -11.07 24.30
C LEU A 351 -7.24 -10.10 25.43
N ILE A 352 -8.01 -10.17 26.50
CA ILE A 352 -7.76 -9.44 27.73
C ILE A 352 -6.75 -10.25 28.56
N GLY A 353 -5.49 -9.84 28.48
CA GLY A 353 -4.37 -10.46 29.20
C GLY A 353 -4.33 -10.06 30.68
N PRO A 354 -3.23 -10.42 31.36
CA PRO A 354 -2.99 -10.03 32.75
C PRO A 354 -3.10 -8.52 32.95
N TYR A 355 -3.63 -8.12 34.09
CA TYR A 355 -3.83 -6.69 34.45
C TYR A 355 -4.81 -5.94 33.53
N GLY A 356 -5.72 -6.66 32.81
CA GLY A 356 -6.71 -6.04 31.93
C GLY A 356 -6.12 -5.45 30.63
N THR A 357 -4.87 -5.76 30.30
CA THR A 357 -4.23 -5.23 29.08
C THR A 357 -4.67 -6.01 27.85
N PRO A 358 -5.13 -5.34 26.75
CA PRO A 358 -5.42 -6.03 25.51
C PRO A 358 -4.14 -6.51 24.83
N VAL A 359 -4.13 -7.78 24.44
CA VAL A 359 -3.00 -8.46 23.79
C VAL A 359 -3.48 -9.04 22.47
N GLU A 360 -2.78 -8.71 21.37
CA GLU A 360 -3.06 -9.25 20.05
C GLU A 360 -2.31 -10.57 19.81
N PHE A 361 -3.04 -11.60 19.38
CA PHE A 361 -2.49 -12.88 18.98
C PHE A 361 -2.72 -13.13 17.50
N GLN A 362 -1.69 -13.62 16.81
CA GLN A 362 -1.71 -14.04 15.42
C GLN A 362 -1.36 -15.53 15.37
N ILE A 363 -2.29 -16.36 14.89
CA ILE A 363 -2.13 -17.81 14.83
C ILE A 363 -2.11 -18.24 13.38
N ARG A 364 -1.14 -19.05 12.98
CA ARG A 364 -0.95 -19.50 11.60
C ARG A 364 -0.06 -20.72 11.53
N THR A 365 -0.11 -21.45 10.41
CA THR A 365 0.81 -22.57 10.17
C THR A 365 2.21 -22.08 9.81
N GLN A 366 3.18 -23.01 9.80
CA GLN A 366 4.54 -22.71 9.35
C GLN A 366 4.58 -22.21 7.91
N GLU A 367 3.76 -22.79 7.03
CA GLU A 367 3.65 -22.37 5.64
C GLU A 367 3.07 -20.93 5.50
N MET A 368 1.93 -20.68 6.16
CA MET A 368 1.35 -19.33 6.23
C MET A 368 2.33 -18.31 6.81
N HIS A 369 3.19 -18.74 7.74
CA HIS A 369 4.23 -17.89 8.32
C HIS A 369 5.29 -17.51 7.28
N ARG A 370 5.75 -18.46 6.47
CA ARG A 370 6.70 -18.21 5.39
C ARG A 370 6.13 -17.21 4.37
N VAL A 371 4.92 -17.46 3.88
CA VAL A 371 4.22 -16.55 2.95
C VAL A 371 4.01 -15.16 3.57
N ALA A 372 3.61 -15.10 4.84
CA ALA A 372 3.37 -13.83 5.53
C ALA A 372 4.62 -13.00 5.79
N GLU A 373 5.83 -13.56 5.84
CA GLU A 373 7.07 -12.80 6.03
C GLU A 373 7.77 -12.49 4.69
N SER A 374 7.76 -13.42 3.74
CA SER A 374 8.55 -13.34 2.50
C SER A 374 7.71 -13.04 1.24
N GLY A 375 6.37 -13.15 1.31
CA GLY A 375 5.49 -12.88 0.18
C GLY A 375 5.88 -13.64 -1.08
N VAL A 376 5.93 -12.94 -2.21
CA VAL A 376 6.32 -13.51 -3.51
C VAL A 376 7.73 -14.11 -3.49
N ALA A 377 8.65 -13.59 -2.67
CA ALA A 377 10.00 -14.15 -2.54
C ALA A 377 10.02 -15.54 -1.87
N ALA A 378 8.95 -15.97 -1.20
CA ALA A 378 8.86 -17.29 -0.61
C ALA A 378 9.05 -18.42 -1.65
N HIS A 379 8.67 -18.19 -2.91
CA HIS A 379 8.87 -19.16 -4.00
C HIS A 379 10.35 -19.54 -4.20
N TRP A 380 11.27 -18.59 -4.13
CA TRP A 380 12.70 -18.88 -4.25
C TRP A 380 13.30 -19.44 -2.97
N LEU A 381 12.73 -19.08 -1.81
CA LEU A 381 13.18 -19.56 -0.51
C LEU A 381 12.84 -21.04 -0.29
N TYR A 382 11.72 -21.52 -0.85
CA TYR A 382 11.12 -22.83 -0.52
C TYR A 382 10.67 -23.56 -1.79
N LYS A 383 11.64 -23.96 -2.63
CA LYS A 383 11.40 -24.61 -3.94
C LYS A 383 10.65 -25.96 -3.88
N ASP A 384 10.57 -26.57 -2.69
CA ASP A 384 10.05 -27.94 -2.53
C ASP A 384 8.52 -28.02 -2.26
N ASP A 385 7.84 -26.89 -2.04
CA ASP A 385 6.40 -26.82 -1.72
C ASP A 385 5.60 -26.26 -2.91
N GLU A 386 5.23 -27.11 -3.89
CA GLU A 386 4.63 -26.68 -5.17
C GLU A 386 3.17 -26.17 -5.10
N GLY A 387 2.40 -26.48 -4.06
CA GLY A 387 0.94 -26.24 -4.08
C GLY A 387 0.47 -24.82 -3.80
N SER A 388 0.78 -24.25 -2.64
CA SER A 388 0.25 -22.94 -2.21
C SER A 388 1.01 -21.74 -2.76
N LEU A 389 2.30 -21.93 -3.08
CA LEU A 389 3.15 -20.92 -3.70
C LEU A 389 2.72 -20.63 -5.14
N SER A 390 2.17 -21.62 -5.84
CA SER A 390 1.57 -21.47 -7.17
C SER A 390 0.38 -20.49 -7.17
N ASP A 391 -0.48 -20.52 -6.15
CA ASP A 391 -1.64 -19.62 -6.06
C ASP A 391 -1.23 -18.15 -5.86
N LEU A 392 -0.24 -17.88 -5.00
CA LEU A 392 0.28 -16.53 -4.81
C LEU A 392 0.94 -15.97 -6.07
N GLN A 393 1.71 -16.78 -6.79
CA GLN A 393 2.30 -16.39 -8.07
C GLN A 393 1.22 -16.09 -9.11
N GLN A 394 0.22 -16.96 -9.24
CA GLN A 394 -0.87 -16.77 -10.17
C GLN A 394 -1.66 -15.51 -9.88
N ARG A 395 -1.96 -15.22 -8.62
CA ARG A 395 -2.61 -13.97 -8.20
C ARG A 395 -1.75 -12.74 -8.51
N THR A 396 -0.45 -12.83 -8.27
CA THR A 396 0.49 -11.74 -8.59
C THR A 396 0.58 -11.53 -10.09
N HIS A 397 0.67 -12.60 -10.88
CA HIS A 397 0.68 -12.53 -12.34
C HIS A 397 -0.64 -11.94 -12.88
N THR A 398 -1.79 -12.40 -12.39
CA THR A 398 -3.11 -11.86 -12.78
C THR A 398 -3.22 -10.35 -12.46
N TRP A 399 -2.72 -9.93 -11.29
CA TRP A 399 -2.67 -8.52 -10.94
C TRP A 399 -1.75 -7.71 -11.88
N LEU A 400 -0.55 -8.22 -12.19
CA LEU A 400 0.36 -7.57 -13.13
C LEU A 400 -0.24 -7.46 -14.54
N GLN A 401 -0.97 -8.48 -15.00
CA GLN A 401 -1.70 -8.44 -16.26
C GLN A 401 -2.81 -7.37 -16.24
N SER A 402 -3.56 -7.25 -15.14
CA SER A 402 -4.58 -6.20 -15.00
C SER A 402 -3.99 -4.79 -15.10
N LEU A 403 -2.77 -4.57 -14.60
CA LEU A 403 -2.05 -3.30 -14.74
C LEU A 403 -1.68 -3.00 -16.20
N LEU A 404 -1.26 -4.03 -16.97
CA LEU A 404 -0.99 -3.88 -18.41
C LEU A 404 -2.26 -3.52 -19.19
N ASP A 405 -3.39 -4.09 -18.82
CA ASP A 405 -4.68 -3.80 -19.47
C ASP A 405 -5.17 -2.37 -19.13
N ILE A 406 -5.03 -1.94 -17.88
CA ILE A 406 -5.28 -0.53 -17.50
C ILE A 406 -4.40 0.41 -18.31
N GLN A 407 -3.13 0.08 -18.51
CA GLN A 407 -2.20 0.88 -19.29
C GLN A 407 -2.63 1.06 -20.74
N LYS A 408 -3.13 -0.01 -21.39
CA LYS A 408 -3.60 0.06 -22.79
C LYS A 408 -4.81 0.99 -22.94
N GLN A 409 -5.60 1.13 -21.87
CA GLN A 409 -6.84 1.92 -21.85
C GLN A 409 -6.61 3.38 -21.42
N THR A 410 -5.53 3.67 -20.70
CA THR A 410 -5.20 5.02 -20.21
C THR A 410 -4.24 5.72 -21.17
N GLY A 411 -4.60 6.91 -21.64
CA GLY A 411 -3.75 7.74 -22.50
C GLY A 411 -2.75 8.62 -21.76
N ASP A 412 -2.93 8.81 -20.42
CA ASP A 412 -2.15 9.72 -19.60
C ASP A 412 -1.51 8.98 -18.42
N SER A 413 -0.22 9.28 -18.17
CA SER A 413 0.56 8.68 -17.09
C SER A 413 0.06 9.07 -15.69
N ALA A 414 -0.50 10.26 -15.52
CA ALA A 414 -1.08 10.72 -14.26
C ALA A 414 -2.37 9.95 -13.93
N GLU A 415 -3.23 9.73 -14.91
CA GLU A 415 -4.44 8.91 -14.80
C GLU A 415 -4.09 7.47 -14.43
N PHE A 416 -3.09 6.88 -15.11
CA PHE A 416 -2.58 5.56 -14.80
C PHE A 416 -2.10 5.44 -13.35
N LEU A 417 -1.33 6.43 -12.87
CA LEU A 417 -0.83 6.46 -11.49
C LEU A 417 -1.96 6.50 -10.46
N GLU A 418 -3.02 7.29 -10.70
CA GLU A 418 -4.19 7.32 -9.82
C GLU A 418 -4.89 5.96 -9.74
N HIS A 419 -5.07 5.29 -10.88
CA HIS A 419 -5.70 3.97 -10.92
C HIS A 419 -4.89 2.94 -10.15
N VAL A 420 -3.59 2.91 -10.37
CA VAL A 420 -2.70 1.94 -9.71
C VAL A 420 -2.56 2.21 -8.22
N LYS A 421 -2.54 3.48 -7.78
CA LYS A 421 -2.50 3.82 -6.35
C LYS A 421 -3.66 3.18 -5.58
N VAL A 422 -4.86 3.16 -6.17
CA VAL A 422 -6.02 2.52 -5.53
C VAL A 422 -5.85 1.01 -5.42
N ASP A 423 -5.31 0.36 -6.46
CA ASP A 423 -5.12 -1.10 -6.50
C ASP A 423 -3.93 -1.58 -5.65
N LEU A 424 -2.99 -0.70 -5.32
CA LEU A 424 -1.85 -1.03 -4.46
C LEU A 424 -2.20 -1.15 -2.98
N PHE A 425 -3.32 -0.55 -2.53
CA PHE A 425 -3.72 -0.63 -1.13
C PHE A 425 -4.43 -1.95 -0.85
N PRO A 426 -3.88 -2.83 0.01
CA PRO A 426 -4.41 -4.17 0.25
C PRO A 426 -5.60 -4.22 1.21
N ASP A 427 -6.08 -3.08 1.72
CA ASP A 427 -7.30 -3.04 2.53
C ASP A 427 -8.51 -3.27 1.63
N SER A 428 -9.01 -4.51 1.65
CA SER A 428 -10.13 -4.96 0.84
C SER A 428 -11.38 -5.15 1.68
N VAL A 429 -12.52 -4.89 1.06
CA VAL A 429 -13.83 -5.34 1.54
C VAL A 429 -14.26 -6.57 0.74
N TYR A 430 -14.78 -7.56 1.43
CA TYR A 430 -15.28 -8.80 0.83
C TYR A 430 -16.79 -8.76 0.81
N VAL A 431 -17.36 -8.79 -0.39
CA VAL A 431 -18.80 -8.72 -0.63
C VAL A 431 -19.27 -9.96 -1.36
N PHE A 432 -20.54 -10.28 -1.26
CA PHE A 432 -21.14 -11.47 -1.84
C PHE A 432 -22.03 -11.12 -3.02
N THR A 433 -21.97 -11.94 -4.07
CA THR A 433 -23.03 -11.93 -5.07
C THR A 433 -24.25 -12.69 -4.53
N PRO A 434 -25.46 -12.54 -5.13
CA PRO A 434 -26.62 -13.34 -4.77
C PRO A 434 -26.40 -14.87 -4.90
N LYS A 435 -25.40 -15.28 -5.70
CA LYS A 435 -24.99 -16.67 -5.87
C LYS A 435 -23.87 -17.08 -4.90
N SER A 436 -23.70 -16.34 -3.78
CA SER A 436 -22.70 -16.59 -2.74
C SER A 436 -21.22 -16.59 -3.21
N LYS A 437 -20.94 -16.03 -4.39
CA LYS A 437 -19.55 -15.83 -4.82
C LYS A 437 -18.95 -14.64 -4.09
N ILE A 438 -17.77 -14.82 -3.49
CA ILE A 438 -17.03 -13.76 -2.79
C ILE A 438 -16.27 -12.92 -3.81
N ILE A 439 -16.41 -11.60 -3.72
CA ILE A 439 -15.67 -10.62 -4.51
C ILE A 439 -14.92 -9.69 -3.56
N ALA A 440 -13.61 -9.57 -3.77
CA ALA A 440 -12.77 -8.64 -3.04
C ALA A 440 -12.66 -7.31 -3.81
N LEU A 441 -12.96 -6.21 -3.13
CA LEU A 441 -12.87 -4.86 -3.67
C LEU A 441 -11.99 -3.98 -2.75
N PRO A 442 -11.35 -2.94 -3.26
CA PRO A 442 -10.67 -1.97 -2.42
C PRO A 442 -11.62 -1.34 -1.39
N ARG A 443 -11.11 -1.03 -0.20
CA ARG A 443 -11.90 -0.34 0.82
C ARG A 443 -12.37 1.02 0.33
N GLY A 444 -13.65 1.33 0.53
CA GLY A 444 -14.31 2.53 0.02
C GLY A 444 -14.88 2.35 -1.39
N ALA A 445 -14.76 1.14 -1.98
CA ALA A 445 -15.43 0.82 -3.23
C ALA A 445 -16.94 0.91 -3.09
N THR A 446 -17.59 1.39 -4.14
CA THR A 446 -19.04 1.58 -4.20
C THR A 446 -19.75 0.40 -4.88
N ALA A 447 -21.07 0.37 -4.81
CA ALA A 447 -21.88 -0.62 -5.52
C ALA A 447 -21.65 -0.58 -7.05
N LEU A 448 -21.34 0.58 -7.62
CA LEU A 448 -20.98 0.71 -9.03
C LEU A 448 -19.61 0.10 -9.33
N ASP A 449 -18.62 0.28 -8.45
CA ASP A 449 -17.32 -0.40 -8.57
C ASP A 449 -17.46 -1.92 -8.60
N PHE A 450 -18.38 -2.46 -7.79
CA PHE A 450 -18.72 -3.89 -7.81
C PHE A 450 -19.28 -4.32 -9.16
N ALA A 451 -20.20 -3.55 -9.77
CA ALA A 451 -20.77 -3.85 -11.09
C ALA A 451 -19.68 -3.96 -12.16
N TYR A 452 -18.77 -2.98 -12.25
CA TYR A 452 -17.63 -3.00 -13.16
C TYR A 452 -16.62 -4.11 -12.84
N ASN A 453 -16.50 -4.52 -11.59
CA ASN A 453 -15.64 -5.64 -11.24
C ASN A 453 -16.15 -6.96 -11.79
N ILE A 454 -17.48 -7.17 -11.84
CA ILE A 454 -18.11 -8.35 -12.45
C ILE A 454 -17.83 -8.36 -13.95
N HIS A 455 -18.31 -7.36 -14.68
CA HIS A 455 -18.11 -7.18 -16.11
C HIS A 455 -18.32 -5.72 -16.51
N THR A 456 -17.62 -5.25 -17.55
CA THR A 456 -17.77 -3.88 -18.07
C THR A 456 -19.21 -3.60 -18.50
N ASP A 457 -19.82 -4.52 -19.26
CA ASP A 457 -21.20 -4.37 -19.73
C ASP A 457 -22.22 -4.30 -18.59
N VAL A 458 -21.99 -5.05 -17.49
CA VAL A 458 -22.82 -4.96 -16.30
C VAL A 458 -22.69 -3.59 -15.65
N GLY A 459 -21.47 -3.05 -15.60
CA GLY A 459 -21.20 -1.70 -15.13
C GLY A 459 -21.89 -0.63 -15.97
N ASP A 460 -21.72 -0.69 -17.30
CA ASP A 460 -22.26 0.28 -18.25
C ASP A 460 -23.80 0.28 -18.25
N GLN A 461 -24.42 -0.88 -18.06
CA GLN A 461 -25.88 -1.05 -18.06
C GLN A 461 -26.52 -0.92 -16.67
N THR A 462 -25.77 -0.55 -15.64
CA THR A 462 -26.27 -0.44 -14.27
C THR A 462 -27.29 0.69 -14.14
N VAL A 463 -28.46 0.39 -13.59
CA VAL A 463 -29.53 1.36 -13.28
C VAL A 463 -29.68 1.54 -11.77
N ALA A 464 -29.70 0.44 -11.03
CA ALA A 464 -29.93 0.43 -9.59
C ALA A 464 -29.17 -0.72 -8.93
N THR A 465 -29.06 -0.67 -7.62
CA THR A 465 -28.48 -1.73 -6.81
C THR A 465 -29.36 -2.07 -5.60
N ARG A 466 -29.25 -3.30 -5.13
CA ARG A 466 -29.73 -3.73 -3.82
C ARG A 466 -28.55 -4.21 -2.98
N ILE A 467 -28.48 -3.73 -1.78
CA ILE A 467 -27.49 -4.18 -0.78
C ILE A 467 -28.24 -4.81 0.36
N ASN A 468 -27.95 -6.07 0.68
CA ASN A 468 -28.68 -6.85 1.70
C ASN A 468 -30.20 -6.87 1.48
N HIS A 469 -30.61 -6.98 0.19
CA HIS A 469 -32.02 -6.99 -0.29
C HIS A 469 -32.73 -5.63 -0.24
N GLU A 470 -32.09 -4.55 0.23
CA GLU A 470 -32.65 -3.20 0.24
C GLU A 470 -32.11 -2.36 -0.92
N HIS A 471 -32.93 -1.52 -1.51
CA HIS A 471 -32.49 -0.58 -2.55
C HIS A 471 -31.50 0.42 -1.97
N ALA A 472 -30.38 0.57 -2.65
CA ALA A 472 -29.31 1.49 -2.27
C ALA A 472 -28.83 2.33 -3.44
N PRO A 473 -28.38 3.59 -3.22
CA PRO A 473 -27.75 4.41 -4.23
C PRO A 473 -26.47 3.75 -4.79
N LEU A 474 -26.16 3.93 -6.09
CA LEU A 474 -24.95 3.39 -6.72
C LEU A 474 -23.64 3.86 -6.04
N ARG A 475 -23.66 5.03 -5.39
CA ARG A 475 -22.55 5.62 -4.64
C ARG A 475 -22.33 5.04 -3.23
N THR A 476 -23.18 4.12 -2.81
CA THR A 476 -23.08 3.53 -1.46
C THR A 476 -21.79 2.75 -1.31
N GLU A 477 -20.98 3.09 -0.31
CA GLU A 477 -19.77 2.35 0.03
C GLU A 477 -20.09 0.98 0.61
N LEU A 478 -19.44 -0.04 0.07
CA LEU A 478 -19.64 -1.43 0.45
C LEU A 478 -18.86 -1.79 1.72
N ARG A 479 -19.46 -2.67 2.52
CA ARG A 479 -18.89 -3.20 3.76
C ARG A 479 -18.64 -4.70 3.67
N ASN A 480 -17.77 -5.22 4.53
CA ASN A 480 -17.56 -6.66 4.60
C ASN A 480 -18.86 -7.39 4.95
N GLY A 481 -19.19 -8.39 4.16
CA GLY A 481 -20.37 -9.22 4.35
C GLY A 481 -21.60 -8.76 3.59
N ASP A 482 -21.57 -7.61 2.90
CA ASP A 482 -22.71 -7.14 2.11
C ASP A 482 -23.00 -8.08 0.94
N ILE A 483 -24.27 -8.38 0.72
CA ILE A 483 -24.78 -9.09 -0.46
C ILE A 483 -25.22 -8.02 -1.47
N VAL A 484 -24.57 -7.99 -2.63
CA VAL A 484 -24.78 -6.93 -3.63
C VAL A 484 -25.42 -7.51 -4.89
N GLU A 485 -26.58 -6.99 -5.24
CA GLU A 485 -27.32 -7.31 -6.46
C GLU A 485 -27.35 -6.07 -7.35
N ILE A 486 -26.97 -6.23 -8.63
CA ILE A 486 -26.98 -5.15 -9.62
C ILE A 486 -28.17 -5.34 -10.54
N ILE A 487 -28.93 -4.27 -10.73
CA ILE A 487 -30.05 -4.20 -11.64
C ILE A 487 -29.59 -3.47 -12.90
N THR A 488 -29.69 -4.14 -14.05
CA THR A 488 -29.22 -3.63 -15.35
C THR A 488 -30.38 -3.35 -16.29
N SER A 489 -30.18 -2.41 -17.22
CA SER A 489 -31.06 -2.14 -18.32
C SER A 489 -30.24 -1.92 -19.60
N THR A 490 -30.68 -2.48 -20.73
CA THR A 490 -30.01 -2.35 -22.05
C THR A 490 -29.95 -0.90 -22.53
N ASN A 491 -30.85 -0.05 -22.05
CA ASN A 491 -30.93 1.36 -22.43
C ASN A 491 -30.11 2.28 -21.51
N SER A 492 -29.54 1.76 -20.44
CA SER A 492 -28.69 2.55 -19.54
C SER A 492 -27.30 2.79 -20.14
N ARG A 493 -26.74 3.95 -19.85
CA ARG A 493 -25.41 4.37 -20.29
C ARG A 493 -24.65 4.97 -19.11
N PRO A 494 -23.30 4.87 -19.09
CA PRO A 494 -22.47 5.51 -18.07
C PRO A 494 -22.64 7.01 -18.04
N SER A 495 -22.85 7.56 -16.84
CA SER A 495 -22.91 8.99 -16.61
C SER A 495 -21.55 9.55 -16.19
N PRO A 496 -21.13 10.72 -16.68
CA PRO A 496 -19.91 11.40 -16.23
C PRO A 496 -19.88 11.66 -14.72
N THR A 497 -21.05 11.83 -14.10
CA THR A 497 -21.17 12.04 -12.64
C THR A 497 -20.69 10.83 -11.84
N TRP A 498 -20.67 9.64 -12.43
CA TRP A 498 -20.17 8.42 -11.77
C TRP A 498 -18.69 8.50 -11.44
N LEU A 499 -17.89 9.25 -12.22
CA LEU A 499 -16.47 9.47 -11.97
C LEU A 499 -16.19 10.16 -10.64
N SER A 500 -17.17 10.88 -10.08
CA SER A 500 -17.02 11.60 -8.81
C SER A 500 -16.97 10.69 -7.57
N PHE A 501 -17.58 9.50 -7.64
CA PHE A 501 -17.70 8.61 -6.50
C PHE A 501 -17.10 7.22 -6.70
N VAL A 502 -16.88 6.74 -7.94
CA VAL A 502 -16.19 5.45 -8.16
C VAL A 502 -14.74 5.51 -7.69
N ARG A 503 -14.27 4.40 -7.14
CA ARG A 503 -12.93 4.28 -6.54
C ARG A 503 -11.98 3.42 -7.37
N THR A 504 -12.47 2.35 -8.00
CA THR A 504 -11.59 1.41 -8.70
C THR A 504 -11.09 1.96 -10.03
N GLY A 505 -9.82 1.64 -10.36
CA GLY A 505 -9.23 1.99 -11.65
C GLY A 505 -10.00 1.39 -12.82
N LYS A 506 -10.49 0.14 -12.68
CA LYS A 506 -11.28 -0.55 -13.70
C LYS A 506 -12.58 0.21 -14.05
N ALA A 507 -13.35 0.63 -13.01
CA ALA A 507 -14.58 1.40 -13.21
C ALA A 507 -14.30 2.76 -13.88
N ARG A 508 -13.31 3.51 -13.36
CA ARG A 508 -12.93 4.81 -13.93
C ARG A 508 -12.50 4.71 -15.38
N SER A 509 -11.63 3.74 -15.70
CA SER A 509 -11.15 3.51 -17.05
C SER A 509 -12.27 3.14 -18.01
N ALA A 510 -13.16 2.21 -17.62
CA ALA A 510 -14.30 1.80 -18.44
C ALA A 510 -15.26 2.97 -18.70
N ILE A 511 -15.63 3.74 -17.66
CA ILE A 511 -16.51 4.92 -17.80
C ILE A 511 -15.86 5.96 -18.74
N ARG A 512 -14.58 6.30 -18.53
CA ARG A 512 -13.87 7.26 -19.39
C ARG A 512 -13.75 6.77 -20.82
N HIS A 513 -13.48 5.48 -21.03
CA HIS A 513 -13.46 4.89 -22.37
C HIS A 513 -14.80 5.04 -23.07
N HIS A 514 -15.90 4.69 -22.39
CA HIS A 514 -17.24 4.86 -22.92
C HIS A 514 -17.53 6.33 -23.29
N LEU A 515 -17.23 7.26 -22.37
CA LEU A 515 -17.45 8.69 -22.61
C LEU A 515 -16.61 9.27 -23.76
N ARG A 516 -15.41 8.73 -24.03
CA ARG A 516 -14.57 9.12 -25.19
C ARG A 516 -15.11 8.58 -26.52
N THR A 517 -15.88 7.51 -26.51
CA THR A 517 -16.50 6.91 -27.73
C THR A 517 -17.83 7.55 -28.10
N ILE A 518 -18.40 8.39 -27.23
CA ILE A 518 -19.64 9.14 -27.52
C ILE A 518 -19.36 10.19 -28.61
N ASN A 519 -20.30 10.34 -29.52
CA ASN A 519 -20.23 11.37 -30.58
C ASN A 519 -20.19 12.78 -29.95
N VAL A 520 -19.45 13.70 -30.58
CA VAL A 520 -19.27 15.08 -30.05
C VAL A 520 -20.62 15.80 -29.86
N ALA A 521 -21.57 15.60 -30.75
CA ALA A 521 -22.91 16.18 -30.64
C ALA A 521 -23.68 15.67 -29.40
N GLU A 522 -23.64 14.36 -29.15
CA GLU A 522 -24.24 13.74 -27.95
C GLU A 522 -23.53 14.19 -26.66
N SER A 523 -22.23 14.42 -26.73
CA SER A 523 -21.44 14.94 -25.58
C SER A 523 -21.83 16.38 -25.23
N ILE A 524 -22.08 17.24 -26.20
CA ILE A 524 -22.55 18.62 -26.02
C ILE A 524 -23.93 18.61 -25.36
N GLU A 525 -24.86 17.83 -25.89
CA GLU A 525 -26.21 17.73 -25.35
C GLU A 525 -26.23 17.22 -23.89
N LEU A 526 -25.48 16.15 -23.62
CA LEU A 526 -25.33 15.59 -22.29
C LEU A 526 -24.69 16.60 -21.31
N GLY A 527 -23.64 17.31 -21.74
CA GLY A 527 -22.95 18.30 -20.93
C GLY A 527 -23.81 19.51 -20.59
N ALA A 528 -24.60 19.99 -21.56
CA ALA A 528 -25.57 21.06 -21.32
C ALA A 528 -26.63 20.64 -20.30
N LEU A 529 -27.19 19.43 -20.43
CA LEU A 529 -28.15 18.88 -19.47
C LEU A 529 -27.56 18.76 -18.05
N LEU A 530 -26.34 18.24 -17.92
CA LEU A 530 -25.67 18.06 -16.62
C LEU A 530 -25.35 19.41 -15.96
N LEU A 531 -24.96 20.42 -16.74
CA LEU A 531 -24.71 21.76 -16.22
C LEU A 531 -26.02 22.44 -15.79
N ALA A 532 -27.09 22.34 -16.59
CA ALA A 532 -28.40 22.86 -16.22
C ALA A 532 -28.93 22.25 -14.92
N GLN A 533 -28.80 20.93 -14.73
CA GLN A 533 -29.15 20.26 -13.48
C GLN A 533 -28.31 20.75 -12.29
N ALA A 534 -27.00 20.93 -12.49
CA ALA A 534 -26.12 21.43 -11.43
C ALA A 534 -26.41 22.90 -11.07
N MET A 535 -26.78 23.72 -12.06
CA MET A 535 -27.20 25.10 -11.85
C MET A 535 -28.55 25.19 -11.13
N ALA A 536 -29.52 24.34 -11.49
CA ALA A 536 -30.82 24.28 -10.81
C ALA A 536 -30.69 23.92 -9.33
N LEU A 537 -29.76 23.00 -8.96
CA LEU A 537 -29.48 22.65 -7.56
C LEU A 537 -28.90 23.82 -6.75
N LEU A 538 -28.29 24.80 -7.41
CA LEU A 538 -27.76 26.02 -6.79
C LEU A 538 -28.75 27.21 -6.88
N GLY A 539 -29.97 26.98 -7.42
CA GLY A 539 -30.96 28.05 -7.60
C GLY A 539 -30.60 29.04 -8.71
N LEU A 540 -29.71 28.68 -9.63
CA LEU A 540 -29.28 29.49 -10.75
C LEU A 540 -30.22 29.34 -11.95
N PRO A 541 -30.36 30.40 -12.81
CA PRO A 541 -31.14 30.31 -14.02
C PRO A 541 -30.56 29.31 -15.00
N GLU A 542 -31.39 28.57 -15.74
CA GLU A 542 -30.99 27.54 -16.69
C GLU A 542 -30.12 28.09 -17.83
N ILE A 543 -30.32 29.36 -18.21
CA ILE A 543 -29.58 30.05 -19.27
C ILE A 543 -28.51 30.96 -18.64
N ILE A 544 -27.25 30.73 -19.03
CA ILE A 544 -26.13 31.56 -18.61
C ILE A 544 -26.18 32.91 -19.35
N ALA A 545 -26.20 34.03 -18.62
CA ALA A 545 -26.17 35.34 -19.23
C ALA A 545 -24.91 35.57 -20.09
N PRO A 546 -24.98 36.21 -21.27
CA PRO A 546 -23.85 36.35 -22.18
C PRO A 546 -22.58 36.91 -21.55
N ALA A 547 -22.71 37.89 -20.65
CA ALA A 547 -21.58 38.49 -19.93
C ALA A 547 -20.89 37.50 -18.95
N VAL A 548 -21.66 36.58 -18.35
CA VAL A 548 -21.13 35.52 -17.47
C VAL A 548 -20.51 34.44 -18.33
N ALA A 549 -21.13 34.09 -19.44
CA ALA A 549 -20.63 33.09 -20.38
C ALA A 549 -19.25 33.47 -20.95
N GLU A 550 -19.06 34.72 -21.34
CA GLU A 550 -17.78 35.24 -21.85
C GLU A 550 -16.66 35.14 -20.81
N ARG A 551 -16.94 35.54 -19.58
CA ARG A 551 -15.97 35.41 -18.46
C ARG A 551 -15.68 33.94 -18.13
N LEU A 552 -16.70 33.13 -18.09
CA LEU A 552 -16.57 31.67 -17.84
C LEU A 552 -15.68 30.99 -18.90
N LEU A 553 -15.85 31.35 -20.17
CA LEU A 553 -15.03 30.82 -21.26
C LEU A 553 -13.57 31.26 -21.15
N ASN A 554 -13.32 32.53 -20.82
CA ASN A 554 -11.98 33.07 -20.65
C ASN A 554 -11.23 32.39 -19.46
N GLU A 555 -11.90 32.24 -18.33
CA GLU A 555 -11.29 31.61 -17.14
C GLU A 555 -11.18 30.10 -17.27
N SER A 556 -12.07 29.46 -18.01
CA SER A 556 -12.03 28.02 -18.27
C SER A 556 -11.12 27.62 -19.44
N SER A 557 -10.56 28.59 -20.19
CA SER A 557 -9.75 28.34 -21.40
C SER A 557 -10.49 27.52 -22.48
N ALA A 558 -11.82 27.58 -22.53
CA ALA A 558 -12.64 26.96 -23.55
C ALA A 558 -12.95 27.98 -24.66
N LYS A 559 -12.91 27.55 -25.92
CA LYS A 559 -13.11 28.43 -27.08
C LYS A 559 -14.57 28.76 -27.33
N SER A 560 -15.49 27.89 -26.90
CA SER A 560 -16.95 28.04 -27.06
C SER A 560 -17.70 27.34 -25.94
N LEU A 561 -18.99 27.68 -25.76
CA LEU A 561 -19.88 26.97 -24.85
C LEU A 561 -20.05 25.50 -25.25
N ASP A 562 -20.08 25.21 -26.56
CA ASP A 562 -20.18 23.85 -27.06
C ASP A 562 -18.95 23.02 -26.66
N GLU A 563 -17.75 23.59 -26.70
CA GLU A 563 -16.54 22.93 -26.22
C GLU A 563 -16.59 22.71 -24.69
N LEU A 564 -17.09 23.69 -23.93
CA LEU A 564 -17.28 23.55 -22.49
C LEU A 564 -18.32 22.47 -22.17
N TYR A 565 -19.42 22.43 -22.88
CA TYR A 565 -20.44 21.38 -22.74
C TYR A 565 -19.90 20.02 -23.13
N ALA A 566 -19.17 19.91 -24.25
CA ALA A 566 -18.51 18.67 -24.65
C ALA A 566 -17.52 18.18 -23.57
N ASP A 567 -16.73 19.07 -22.98
CA ASP A 567 -15.80 18.74 -21.91
C ASP A 567 -16.52 18.26 -20.63
N ILE A 568 -17.69 18.82 -20.31
CA ILE A 568 -18.55 18.35 -19.21
C ILE A 568 -19.16 16.99 -19.57
N GLY A 569 -19.67 16.83 -20.78
CA GLY A 569 -20.31 15.60 -21.26
C GLY A 569 -19.35 14.42 -21.32
N VAL A 570 -18.07 14.64 -21.63
CA VAL A 570 -17.01 13.61 -21.62
C VAL A 570 -16.41 13.43 -20.21
N GLY A 571 -16.79 14.26 -19.21
CA GLY A 571 -16.31 14.17 -17.84
C GLY A 571 -14.91 14.75 -17.61
N LYS A 572 -14.36 15.52 -18.55
CA LYS A 572 -13.12 16.28 -18.34
C LYS A 572 -13.31 17.39 -17.29
N ARG A 573 -14.52 17.95 -17.19
CA ARG A 573 -14.90 18.99 -16.24
C ARG A 573 -16.13 18.57 -15.46
N MET A 574 -16.12 18.84 -14.15
CA MET A 574 -17.26 18.53 -13.29
C MET A 574 -18.33 19.62 -13.41
N SER A 575 -19.56 19.26 -13.79
CA SER A 575 -20.69 20.17 -13.90
C SER A 575 -20.93 21.00 -12.63
N THR A 576 -20.77 20.37 -11.44
CA THR A 576 -20.96 21.04 -10.14
C THR A 576 -19.91 22.11 -9.85
N LEU A 577 -18.65 21.92 -10.30
CA LEU A 577 -17.60 22.95 -10.16
C LEU A 577 -17.85 24.11 -11.12
N VAL A 578 -18.24 23.82 -12.35
CA VAL A 578 -18.59 24.86 -13.34
C VAL A 578 -19.81 25.65 -12.88
N ALA A 579 -20.85 25.01 -12.33
CA ALA A 579 -22.01 25.70 -11.78
C ALA A 579 -21.67 26.61 -10.60
N ARG A 580 -20.79 26.18 -9.70
CA ARG A 580 -20.28 27.05 -8.61
C ARG A 580 -19.45 28.23 -9.13
N HIS A 581 -18.68 28.00 -10.19
CA HIS A 581 -17.94 29.07 -10.85
C HIS A 581 -18.89 30.12 -11.46
N VAL A 582 -19.96 29.66 -12.14
CA VAL A 582 -21.02 30.52 -12.64
C VAL A 582 -21.66 31.36 -11.51
N LEU A 583 -21.97 30.72 -10.36
CA LEU A 583 -22.49 31.44 -9.19
C LEU A 583 -21.54 32.56 -8.73
N GLY A 584 -20.25 32.26 -8.58
CA GLY A 584 -19.24 33.24 -8.19
C GLY A 584 -19.10 34.42 -9.19
N LEU A 585 -19.21 34.11 -10.50
CA LEU A 585 -19.18 35.15 -11.54
C LEU A 585 -20.45 36.00 -11.55
N MET A 586 -21.61 35.43 -11.22
CA MET A 586 -22.86 36.17 -11.08
C MET A 586 -22.86 37.10 -9.86
N GLU A 587 -22.32 36.66 -8.73
CA GLU A 587 -22.14 37.45 -7.51
C GLU A 587 -21.13 38.59 -7.69
N ALA A 588 -20.15 38.42 -8.58
CA ALA A 588 -19.13 39.43 -8.90
C ALA A 588 -19.60 40.51 -9.93
N LEU A 589 -20.79 40.35 -10.53
CA LEU A 589 -21.37 41.37 -11.39
C LEU A 589 -22.02 42.44 -10.53
N PRO A 590 -21.68 43.74 -10.70
CA PRO A 590 -22.29 44.79 -9.93
C PRO A 590 -23.80 44.84 -10.21
N SER A 591 -24.59 44.59 -9.18
CA SER A 591 -26.04 44.78 -9.18
C SER A 591 -26.33 46.28 -9.40
N THR A 592 -26.88 46.63 -10.55
CA THR A 592 -27.46 47.96 -10.77
C THR A 592 -28.86 48.01 -10.14
N ALA A 593 -28.93 48.06 -8.82
CA ALA A 593 -30.12 48.49 -8.09
C ALA A 593 -29.73 48.86 -6.65
N ALA A 594 -29.83 50.19 -6.40
CA ALA A 594 -30.06 50.88 -5.13
C ALA A 594 -29.10 50.65 -3.95
N ALA A 595 -28.46 51.73 -3.62
CA ALA A 595 -27.80 52.06 -2.37
C ALA A 595 -28.74 51.89 -1.15
N ASP A 596 -28.15 51.40 -0.10
CA ASP A 596 -28.20 51.79 1.31
C ASP A 596 -28.17 50.55 2.20
N GLY A 597 -27.20 50.54 3.11
CA GLY A 597 -27.24 49.65 4.28
C GLY A 597 -25.99 48.81 4.51
N ASP A 598 -25.11 49.43 5.24
CA ASP A 598 -24.23 48.91 6.30
C ASP A 598 -23.63 47.49 6.17
N GLY A 599 -22.33 47.45 6.33
CA GLY A 599 -21.48 46.29 6.18
C GLY A 599 -21.80 45.12 7.11
N ASP A 600 -21.65 43.94 6.55
CA ASP A 600 -21.14 42.86 7.35
C ASP A 600 -20.36 41.87 6.45
N GLU A 601 -19.11 41.62 6.83
CA GLU A 601 -18.16 40.73 6.16
C GLU A 601 -18.61 39.26 6.29
N PHE A 602 -19.01 38.62 5.21
CA PHE A 602 -19.12 37.18 5.16
C PHE A 602 -17.74 36.50 4.96
N ALA A 603 -17.01 36.38 6.05
CA ALA A 603 -15.90 35.43 6.13
C ALA A 603 -16.46 34.01 6.13
N GLY A 604 -16.03 33.20 5.16
CA GLY A 604 -16.41 31.79 5.04
C GLY A 604 -16.21 31.02 6.35
N LYS A 605 -17.29 30.48 6.88
CA LYS A 605 -17.29 29.63 8.08
C LYS A 605 -16.48 28.37 7.85
N ARG A 606 -15.26 28.36 8.37
CA ARG A 606 -14.55 27.10 8.67
C ARG A 606 -15.06 26.60 10.01
N GLU A 607 -15.52 25.37 10.07
CA GLU A 607 -15.95 24.75 11.33
C GLU A 607 -14.79 24.76 12.33
N PRO A 608 -15.01 25.23 13.57
CA PRO A 608 -13.96 25.31 14.57
C PRO A 608 -13.64 23.93 15.14
N VAL A 609 -12.35 23.62 15.22
CA VAL A 609 -11.86 22.45 15.96
C VAL A 609 -11.83 22.80 17.44
N VAL A 610 -12.66 22.11 18.23
CA VAL A 610 -12.73 22.32 19.69
C VAL A 610 -11.56 21.55 20.35
N ILE A 611 -10.69 22.28 21.06
CA ILE A 611 -9.67 21.68 21.94
C ILE A 611 -10.21 21.72 23.36
N ASN A 612 -10.23 20.56 24.04
CA ASN A 612 -10.63 20.47 25.42
C ASN A 612 -9.77 21.39 26.31
N GLY A 613 -10.40 22.39 26.91
CA GLY A 613 -9.75 23.32 27.85
C GLY A 613 -9.66 24.78 27.39
N SER A 614 -10.08 25.13 26.17
CA SER A 614 -10.15 26.53 25.71
C SER A 614 -11.55 26.82 25.17
N GLU A 615 -12.41 27.39 25.97
CA GLU A 615 -13.72 27.85 25.52
C GLU A 615 -13.58 28.96 24.48
N GLY A 616 -14.09 28.72 23.26
CA GLY A 616 -14.37 29.77 22.29
C GLY A 616 -13.23 30.20 21.34
N VAL A 617 -12.09 29.48 21.26
CA VAL A 617 -11.02 29.80 20.32
C VAL A 617 -10.92 28.80 19.20
N ALA A 618 -11.06 29.23 17.95
CA ALA A 618 -10.81 28.40 16.77
C ALA A 618 -9.30 28.13 16.62
N VAL A 619 -8.92 26.84 16.58
CA VAL A 619 -7.52 26.42 16.45
C VAL A 619 -7.32 25.66 15.15
N GLN A 620 -6.32 26.06 14.36
CA GLN A 620 -5.87 25.35 13.19
C GLN A 620 -4.58 24.58 13.51
N LEU A 621 -4.61 23.25 13.38
CA LEU A 621 -3.44 22.42 13.57
C LEU A 621 -2.45 22.59 12.40
N ALA A 622 -1.16 22.74 12.71
CA ALA A 622 -0.13 22.92 11.70
C ALA A 622 0.04 21.67 10.83
N ASN A 623 -0.08 21.82 9.52
CA ASN A 623 0.08 20.73 8.56
C ASN A 623 1.53 20.25 8.42
N CYS A 624 2.52 21.07 8.82
CA CYS A 624 3.94 20.74 8.70
C CYS A 624 4.44 19.69 9.70
N CYS A 625 3.80 19.59 10.88
CA CYS A 625 4.23 18.69 11.96
C CYS A 625 3.17 17.66 12.36
N LEU A 626 1.94 17.77 11.85
CA LEU A 626 0.83 16.83 12.06
C LEU A 626 0.69 16.42 13.55
N PRO A 627 0.38 17.34 14.47
CA PRO A 627 0.32 17.06 15.89
C PRO A 627 -0.74 16.00 16.22
N ILE A 628 -0.48 15.20 17.26
CA ILE A 628 -1.36 14.14 17.75
C ILE A 628 -1.68 14.38 19.24
N PRO A 629 -2.76 13.81 19.78
CA PRO A 629 -3.09 13.95 21.20
C PRO A 629 -1.93 13.53 22.11
N GLY A 630 -1.61 14.38 23.09
CA GLY A 630 -0.48 14.17 24.01
C GLY A 630 0.84 14.85 23.61
N ASP A 631 0.89 15.53 22.45
CA ASP A 631 2.04 16.35 22.09
C ASP A 631 2.08 17.65 22.91
N HIS A 632 3.29 18.08 23.28
CA HIS A 632 3.49 19.45 23.74
C HIS A 632 3.51 20.36 22.52
N ILE A 633 2.43 21.12 22.32
CA ILE A 633 2.31 22.09 21.23
C ILE A 633 2.42 23.50 21.78
N VAL A 634 3.11 24.37 21.03
CA VAL A 634 3.11 25.81 21.27
C VAL A 634 2.18 26.45 20.25
N GLY A 635 1.13 27.11 20.72
CA GLY A 635 0.21 27.84 19.88
C GLY A 635 0.69 29.29 19.69
N GLN A 636 0.64 29.77 18.44
CA GLN A 636 0.81 31.20 18.15
C GLN A 636 -0.54 31.76 17.73
N GLN A 637 -0.98 32.81 18.41
CA GLN A 637 -2.17 33.55 18.00
C GLN A 637 -1.84 34.36 16.74
N ILE A 638 -2.47 34.01 15.61
CA ILE A 638 -2.35 34.75 14.37
C ILE A 638 -3.45 35.79 14.37
N GLY A 639 -3.05 37.08 14.50
CA GLY A 639 -3.96 38.19 14.36
C GLY A 639 -4.43 38.35 12.90
N ARG A 640 -5.12 39.44 12.58
CA ARG A 640 -5.65 39.75 11.23
C ARG A 640 -4.61 39.90 10.11
N ALA A 641 -3.34 39.65 10.35
CA ALA A 641 -2.29 39.69 9.34
C ALA A 641 -2.11 38.31 8.70
N HIS A 642 -2.26 38.26 7.40
CA HIS A 642 -1.89 37.08 6.61
C HIS A 642 -0.37 36.88 6.67
N VAL A 643 0.05 35.77 7.17
CA VAL A 643 1.43 35.32 7.06
C VAL A 643 1.51 34.23 6.00
#